data_9485c08770835c492865583922345c41
#
_entry.id   9485c08770835c492865583922345c41
#
_cell.length_a   1.000
_cell.length_b   1.000
_cell.length_c   1.000
_cell.angle_alpha   90.00
_cell.angle_beta   90.00
_cell.angle_gamma   90.00
#
_symmetry.space_group_name_H-M   'P 1'
#
loop_
_entity.id
_entity.type
_entity.pdbx_description
1 polymer ?
#
loop_
_entity_poly.entity_id
_entity_poly.type
_entity_poly.pdbx_seq_one_letter_code
_entity_poly.pdbx_strand_id
1 'polypeptide(L)'
;MCYNEEVIKTTSTPRKVCMFSKLSSLKSYERKFERFHSNTPKPNEIELFNSLQKGIKEIETHLNLHPFDEQIIGAFVLASGAIAEMKTGEGKTLTAALTAIMTAKEGQVMIVTVNDYLAKRDYELLKPVYEACGFSVGLVTHAQTPYRKKDAYTKDIVYVTNAELGFDFLRDNTATSLEARVITRPLHRAIIDEVDAILIDDARTPLILSGKGTADVSDARYKQADATVVALKDSYIKKNAKTRTVTLTEAGHDFVQNKLGKHNLYAADNVLTAHLINNALKARFMERENIEYLIKRGKVELIDKMGGRVMDGRRYNDGLMQAIEAKERLDIQDENKTLASITYQNLARLFKHISGMTGTAHSEAREFKDLYNLEVIQIPTHEPLMRLDHEDKLFDTQRDANAYLLRIVDKAIAQGGQPLLIAADSTRRAEALSRLFTEEKIVHSLLTARDASKEAQVIREAGRTGSILITTALAGRGTDIKLLDENAKRLGLFVIGVGRGQSKRVDDQLRGRAGRQGDLGQSIFLVSKEDDLYNVLDNPQLTRSGEIKWALYTPDYVQKMIEAKDYDSRKNTLEYDDVLREQREVIYQLRNRILENKDLQDVATTAHEFAKRAHADVKQLEALEHALNGTLTAKRFRAIQLQILDDNWSDYMKELDYIKDTMSYRSYAGRNPLIDFQQEASKYFGEFLDNTRKDILEALITIGNIKTKPRRLPKKNTSMRQFTKAKFK
;
A
#
# COMPACT_ATOMS: atom_id res chain seq x y z
N MET A 1 1.75 -6.01 -51.24
CA MET A 1 0.71 -5.94 -52.27
C MET A 1 -0.26 -4.88 -51.87
N CYS A 2 -0.25 -3.86 -52.70
CA CYS A 2 -1.19 -2.75 -52.88
C CYS A 2 -2.13 -2.40 -51.72
N TYR A 3 -1.78 -1.38 -50.99
CA TYR A 3 -2.73 -0.50 -50.32
C TYR A 3 -2.95 0.70 -51.29
N ASN A 4 -4.21 0.86 -51.70
CA ASN A 4 -4.67 1.95 -52.52
C ASN A 4 -4.46 3.28 -51.79
N GLU A 5 -3.64 4.13 -52.36
CA GLU A 5 -3.66 5.58 -52.18
C GLU A 5 -4.94 6.13 -52.79
N GLU A 6 -5.98 6.32 -52.01
CA GLU A 6 -7.04 7.30 -52.30
C GLU A 6 -7.95 7.36 -51.05
N VAL A 7 -7.80 8.40 -50.29
CA VAL A 7 -8.78 9.24 -49.58
C VAL A 7 -8.06 10.06 -48.49
N ILE A 8 -7.23 10.97 -48.89
CA ILE A 8 -6.98 12.20 -48.14
C ILE A 8 -7.67 13.32 -48.88
N LYS A 9 -8.91 13.60 -48.57
CA LYS A 9 -9.51 14.92 -48.83
C LYS A 9 -10.23 15.35 -47.55
N THR A 10 -9.62 16.36 -46.96
CA THR A 10 -10.14 17.36 -46.02
C THR A 10 -11.66 17.54 -46.10
N THR A 11 -12.35 17.14 -45.05
CA THR A 11 -13.60 17.76 -44.59
C THR A 11 -13.61 17.73 -43.08
N SER A 12 -13.66 18.92 -42.48
CA SER A 12 -13.90 19.19 -41.07
C SER A 12 -15.35 18.79 -40.72
N THR A 13 -15.59 17.51 -40.67
CA THR A 13 -16.78 16.90 -40.02
C THR A 13 -16.30 16.22 -38.78
N PRO A 14 -17.04 16.34 -37.65
CA PRO A 14 -16.66 15.64 -36.43
C PRO A 14 -16.56 14.14 -36.76
N ARG A 15 -15.36 13.56 -36.55
CA ARG A 15 -15.14 12.11 -36.70
C ARG A 15 -16.23 11.41 -35.93
N LYS A 16 -17.13 10.74 -36.61
CA LYS A 16 -18.15 9.90 -36.00
C LYS A 16 -17.44 8.95 -35.06
N VAL A 17 -17.81 9.03 -33.78
CA VAL A 17 -17.45 8.11 -32.69
C VAL A 17 -17.95 6.70 -33.04
N CYS A 18 -17.39 6.08 -34.06
CA CYS A 18 -17.83 4.78 -34.58
C CYS A 18 -17.05 3.60 -33.99
N MET A 19 -16.06 3.86 -33.08
CA MET A 19 -15.18 2.84 -32.53
C MET A 19 -15.62 2.32 -31.15
N PHE A 20 -16.62 2.96 -30.54
CA PHE A 20 -17.05 2.69 -29.16
C PHE A 20 -18.10 1.59 -29.02
N SER A 21 -18.51 0.95 -30.11
CA SER A 21 -19.74 0.12 -30.15
C SER A 21 -19.65 -1.25 -29.48
N LYS A 22 -18.53 -1.64 -28.85
CA LYS A 22 -18.35 -3.03 -28.37
C LYS A 22 -18.66 -3.29 -26.90
N LEU A 23 -18.81 -2.27 -26.05
CA LEU A 23 -19.07 -2.47 -24.62
C LEU A 23 -20.33 -1.72 -24.18
N SER A 24 -21.34 -2.44 -23.72
CA SER A 24 -22.62 -1.88 -23.27
C SER A 24 -22.48 -0.86 -22.12
N SER A 25 -21.47 -1.02 -21.28
CA SER A 25 -21.15 -0.12 -20.17
C SER A 25 -20.63 1.25 -20.62
N LEU A 26 -19.87 1.33 -21.69
CA LEU A 26 -19.33 2.59 -22.22
C LEU A 26 -20.40 3.47 -22.88
N LYS A 27 -21.43 2.87 -23.49
CA LYS A 27 -22.50 3.59 -24.23
C LYS A 27 -23.22 4.67 -23.41
N SER A 28 -23.30 4.53 -22.11
CA SER A 28 -23.95 5.53 -21.25
C SER A 28 -23.12 6.81 -21.14
N TYR A 29 -21.79 6.66 -21.14
CA TYR A 29 -20.85 7.78 -21.08
C TYR A 29 -20.68 8.46 -22.44
N GLU A 30 -20.70 7.67 -23.51
CA GLU A 30 -20.75 8.19 -24.89
C GLU A 30 -21.97 9.07 -25.11
N ARG A 31 -23.17 8.62 -24.71
CA ARG A 31 -24.38 9.45 -24.79
C ARG A 31 -24.29 10.73 -23.94
N LYS A 32 -23.61 10.68 -22.81
CA LYS A 32 -23.37 11.85 -21.97
C LYS A 32 -22.40 12.81 -22.65
N PHE A 33 -21.37 12.27 -23.27
CA PHE A 33 -20.41 13.05 -24.08
C PHE A 33 -21.09 13.69 -25.32
N GLU A 34 -21.95 12.93 -26.04
CA GLU A 34 -22.72 13.47 -27.15
C GLU A 34 -23.62 14.65 -26.72
N ARG A 35 -24.31 14.53 -25.56
CA ARG A 35 -25.08 15.65 -25.00
C ARG A 35 -24.21 16.83 -24.61
N PHE A 36 -23.04 16.60 -24.06
CA PHE A 36 -22.09 17.65 -23.76
C PHE A 36 -21.64 18.38 -25.04
N HIS A 37 -21.25 17.63 -26.06
CA HIS A 37 -20.78 18.19 -27.34
C HIS A 37 -21.89 18.93 -28.10
N SER A 38 -23.12 18.44 -28.07
CA SER A 38 -24.29 19.12 -28.69
C SER A 38 -24.90 20.22 -27.82
N ASN A 39 -24.35 20.45 -26.64
CA ASN A 39 -24.87 21.40 -25.63
C ASN A 39 -26.33 21.14 -25.25
N THR A 40 -26.71 19.88 -25.08
CA THR A 40 -28.06 19.44 -24.68
C THR A 40 -28.06 18.70 -23.33
N PRO A 41 -27.65 19.38 -22.22
CA PRO A 41 -27.56 18.75 -20.90
C PRO A 41 -28.94 18.40 -20.36
N LYS A 42 -28.98 17.32 -19.55
CA LYS A 42 -30.10 17.12 -18.66
C LYS A 42 -30.06 18.09 -17.48
N PRO A 43 -31.19 18.34 -16.77
CA PRO A 43 -31.20 19.28 -15.63
C PRO A 43 -30.12 19.02 -14.59
N ASN A 44 -29.80 17.77 -14.28
CA ASN A 44 -28.75 17.37 -13.34
C ASN A 44 -27.32 17.38 -13.92
N GLU A 45 -27.15 17.68 -15.20
CA GLU A 45 -25.85 17.72 -15.89
C GLU A 45 -25.38 19.16 -16.15
N ILE A 46 -26.24 20.16 -15.99
CA ILE A 46 -25.96 21.55 -16.38
C ILE A 46 -24.73 22.10 -15.66
N GLU A 47 -24.66 21.95 -14.34
CA GLU A 47 -23.53 22.47 -13.56
C GLU A 47 -22.23 21.71 -13.87
N LEU A 48 -22.32 20.41 -14.04
CA LEU A 48 -21.21 19.55 -14.42
C LEU A 48 -20.64 19.98 -15.78
N PHE A 49 -21.51 20.21 -16.78
CA PHE A 49 -21.10 20.60 -18.13
C PHE A 49 -20.49 22.01 -18.13
N ASN A 50 -21.06 22.97 -17.40
CA ASN A 50 -20.50 24.31 -17.27
C ASN A 50 -19.10 24.28 -16.62
N SER A 51 -18.92 23.47 -15.58
CA SER A 51 -17.62 23.29 -14.92
C SER A 51 -16.60 22.64 -15.87
N LEU A 52 -17.03 21.65 -16.65
CA LEU A 52 -16.18 20.98 -17.65
C LEU A 52 -15.76 21.94 -18.76
N GLN A 53 -16.69 22.73 -19.35
CA GLN A 53 -16.37 23.72 -20.38
C GLN A 53 -15.37 24.75 -19.87
N LYS A 54 -15.57 25.23 -18.62
CA LYS A 54 -14.61 26.15 -17.99
C LYS A 54 -13.24 25.48 -17.83
N GLY A 55 -13.19 24.23 -17.37
CA GLY A 55 -11.95 23.48 -17.20
C GLY A 55 -11.18 23.29 -18.52
N ILE A 56 -11.88 22.92 -19.59
CA ILE A 56 -11.27 22.79 -20.94
C ILE A 56 -10.66 24.12 -21.36
N LYS A 57 -11.43 25.23 -21.28
CA LYS A 57 -10.94 26.55 -21.66
C LYS A 57 -9.70 26.98 -20.86
N GLU A 58 -9.68 26.74 -19.55
CA GLU A 58 -8.53 27.11 -18.72
C GLU A 58 -7.31 26.21 -18.97
N ILE A 59 -7.49 24.93 -19.32
CA ILE A 59 -6.42 24.02 -19.77
C ILE A 59 -5.81 24.56 -21.08
N GLU A 60 -6.64 24.93 -22.06
CA GLU A 60 -6.18 25.52 -23.30
C GLU A 60 -5.39 26.82 -23.06
N THR A 61 -5.90 27.68 -22.20
CA THR A 61 -5.32 28.99 -21.91
C THR A 61 -3.97 28.88 -21.20
N HIS A 62 -3.86 28.02 -20.18
CA HIS A 62 -2.69 27.97 -19.30
C HIS A 62 -1.65 26.92 -19.72
N LEU A 63 -2.07 25.83 -20.37
CA LEU A 63 -1.18 24.74 -20.76
C LEU A 63 -0.96 24.64 -22.27
N ASN A 64 -1.73 25.38 -23.08
CA ASN A 64 -1.74 25.28 -24.55
C ASN A 64 -1.99 23.82 -25.01
N LEU A 65 -2.88 23.11 -24.30
CA LEU A 65 -3.28 21.74 -24.57
C LEU A 65 -4.79 21.69 -24.79
N HIS A 66 -5.24 20.97 -25.81
CA HIS A 66 -6.66 20.70 -26.03
C HIS A 66 -6.98 19.28 -25.55
N PRO A 67 -7.87 19.08 -24.55
CA PRO A 67 -8.24 17.75 -24.10
C PRO A 67 -8.91 16.93 -25.20
N PHE A 68 -8.49 15.69 -25.36
CA PHE A 68 -9.10 14.76 -26.32
C PHE A 68 -10.47 14.27 -25.85
N ASP A 69 -11.31 13.83 -26.78
CA ASP A 69 -12.64 13.29 -26.48
C ASP A 69 -12.58 12.12 -25.50
N GLU A 70 -11.59 11.26 -25.63
CA GLU A 70 -11.34 10.12 -24.75
C GLU A 70 -11.05 10.57 -23.31
N GLN A 71 -10.34 11.70 -23.13
CA GLN A 71 -10.06 12.27 -21.81
C GLN A 71 -11.32 12.85 -21.17
N ILE A 72 -12.19 13.45 -21.96
CA ILE A 72 -13.49 13.97 -21.51
C ILE A 72 -14.42 12.82 -21.12
N ILE A 73 -14.47 11.76 -21.91
CA ILE A 73 -15.23 10.53 -21.57
C ILE A 73 -14.68 9.90 -20.28
N GLY A 74 -13.37 9.81 -20.17
CA GLY A 74 -12.69 9.35 -18.97
C GLY A 74 -13.05 10.19 -17.74
N ALA A 75 -13.15 11.52 -17.88
CA ALA A 75 -13.57 12.40 -16.80
C ALA A 75 -15.02 12.12 -16.34
N PHE A 76 -15.94 11.84 -17.27
CA PHE A 76 -17.29 11.41 -16.90
C PHE A 76 -17.32 10.07 -16.17
N VAL A 77 -16.45 9.12 -16.57
CA VAL A 77 -16.30 7.82 -15.88
C VAL A 77 -15.82 8.04 -14.44
N LEU A 78 -14.76 8.81 -14.25
CA LEU A 78 -14.24 9.11 -12.90
C LEU A 78 -15.26 9.88 -12.03
N ALA A 79 -15.95 10.86 -12.61
CA ALA A 79 -16.98 11.62 -11.89
C ALA A 79 -18.13 10.74 -11.39
N SER A 80 -18.43 9.64 -12.08
CA SER A 80 -19.47 8.67 -11.70
C SER A 80 -19.05 7.71 -10.58
N GLY A 81 -17.76 7.69 -10.19
CA GLY A 81 -17.24 6.75 -9.19
C GLY A 81 -16.83 5.39 -9.78
N ALA A 82 -16.29 5.37 -10.98
CA ALA A 82 -15.76 4.19 -11.64
C ALA A 82 -14.26 4.30 -11.93
N ILE A 83 -13.64 3.22 -12.37
CA ILE A 83 -12.25 3.20 -12.82
C ILE A 83 -12.21 3.41 -14.33
N ALA A 84 -11.47 4.44 -14.77
CA ALA A 84 -11.15 4.66 -16.16
C ALA A 84 -9.84 3.93 -16.52
N GLU A 85 -9.93 2.82 -17.26
CA GLU A 85 -8.73 2.21 -17.81
C GLU A 85 -8.31 2.98 -19.07
N MET A 86 -7.32 3.82 -18.91
CA MET A 86 -6.69 4.61 -19.97
C MET A 86 -5.24 4.17 -20.14
N LYS A 87 -4.83 3.81 -21.34
CA LYS A 87 -3.46 3.36 -21.59
C LYS A 87 -2.44 4.43 -21.20
N THR A 88 -1.23 3.99 -20.86
CA THR A 88 -0.15 4.91 -20.47
C THR A 88 0.15 5.86 -21.63
N GLY A 89 0.29 7.16 -21.33
CA GLY A 89 0.50 8.19 -22.35
C GLY A 89 -0.77 8.88 -22.86
N GLU A 90 -1.98 8.37 -22.54
CA GLU A 90 -3.26 8.95 -23.00
C GLU A 90 -3.73 10.17 -22.20
N GLY A 91 -2.88 10.74 -21.33
CA GLY A 91 -3.16 11.99 -20.63
C GLY A 91 -4.07 11.85 -19.40
N LYS A 92 -3.93 10.78 -18.62
CA LYS A 92 -4.64 10.57 -17.35
C LYS A 92 -4.63 11.81 -16.44
N THR A 93 -3.54 12.56 -16.41
CA THR A 93 -3.38 13.79 -15.62
C THR A 93 -4.44 14.85 -15.97
N LEU A 94 -4.74 15.06 -17.26
CA LEU A 94 -5.79 15.99 -17.69
C LEU A 94 -7.19 15.45 -17.37
N THR A 95 -7.40 14.16 -17.54
CA THR A 95 -8.66 13.48 -17.17
C THR A 95 -8.97 13.66 -15.69
N ALA A 96 -7.98 13.46 -14.82
CA ALA A 96 -8.14 13.70 -13.36
C ALA A 96 -8.41 15.19 -13.08
N ALA A 97 -7.75 16.10 -13.76
CA ALA A 97 -7.95 17.55 -13.61
C ALA A 97 -9.37 17.95 -13.97
N LEU A 98 -9.86 17.53 -15.12
CA LEU A 98 -11.24 17.78 -15.55
C LEU A 98 -12.24 17.21 -14.54
N THR A 99 -12.04 15.99 -14.06
CA THR A 99 -12.89 15.38 -13.03
C THR A 99 -12.89 16.19 -11.73
N ALA A 100 -11.72 16.63 -11.27
CA ALA A 100 -11.61 17.44 -10.06
C ALA A 100 -12.37 18.77 -10.21
N ILE A 101 -12.23 19.48 -11.34
CA ILE A 101 -12.94 20.73 -11.64
C ILE A 101 -14.46 20.50 -11.69
N MET A 102 -14.90 19.40 -12.28
CA MET A 102 -16.31 19.03 -12.38
C MET A 102 -16.96 18.79 -11.02
N THR A 103 -16.20 18.25 -10.06
CA THR A 103 -16.77 17.69 -8.81
C THR A 103 -16.37 18.46 -7.53
N ALA A 104 -15.39 19.37 -7.61
CA ALA A 104 -14.89 20.09 -6.42
C ALA A 104 -15.92 21.01 -5.74
N LYS A 105 -16.98 21.39 -6.42
CA LYS A 105 -18.09 22.15 -5.82
C LYS A 105 -18.95 21.30 -4.87
N GLU A 106 -19.01 20.00 -5.08
CA GLU A 106 -19.75 19.05 -4.22
C GLU A 106 -19.05 18.83 -2.88
N GLY A 107 -17.73 18.99 -2.84
CA GLY A 107 -16.88 18.78 -1.68
C GLY A 107 -15.42 18.67 -2.05
N GLN A 108 -14.56 18.48 -1.05
CA GLN A 108 -13.11 18.35 -1.27
C GLN A 108 -12.78 17.17 -2.17
N VAL A 109 -11.90 17.39 -3.14
CA VAL A 109 -11.35 16.34 -4.02
C VAL A 109 -9.90 16.09 -3.67
N MET A 110 -9.56 14.84 -3.36
CA MET A 110 -8.17 14.40 -3.17
C MET A 110 -7.71 13.61 -4.38
N ILE A 111 -6.62 14.05 -5.01
CA ILE A 111 -5.94 13.30 -6.08
C ILE A 111 -4.80 12.53 -5.41
N VAL A 112 -4.99 11.22 -5.31
CA VAL A 112 -4.09 10.32 -4.60
C VAL A 112 -3.13 9.67 -5.58
N THR A 113 -1.82 9.83 -5.37
CA THR A 113 -0.76 9.29 -6.24
C THR A 113 0.16 8.34 -5.48
N VAL A 114 1.03 7.63 -6.19
CA VAL A 114 1.94 6.63 -5.60
C VAL A 114 3.23 7.22 -4.99
N ASN A 115 3.61 8.46 -5.33
CA ASN A 115 4.82 9.08 -4.79
C ASN A 115 4.78 10.61 -4.84
N ASP A 116 5.66 11.24 -4.02
CA ASP A 116 5.76 12.70 -3.89
C ASP A 116 6.15 13.41 -5.19
N TYR A 117 6.93 12.75 -6.07
CA TYR A 117 7.35 13.34 -7.34
C TYR A 117 6.16 13.57 -8.27
N LEU A 118 5.29 12.57 -8.43
CA LEU A 118 4.08 12.68 -9.26
C LEU A 118 3.10 13.69 -8.66
N ALA A 119 2.87 13.62 -7.34
CA ALA A 119 2.00 14.58 -6.66
C ALA A 119 2.46 16.03 -6.88
N LYS A 120 3.75 16.29 -6.73
CA LYS A 120 4.33 17.62 -6.90
C LYS A 120 4.30 18.08 -8.37
N ARG A 121 4.69 17.21 -9.32
CA ARG A 121 4.68 17.50 -10.77
C ARG A 121 3.29 17.93 -11.24
N ASP A 122 2.26 17.14 -10.90
CA ASP A 122 0.90 17.37 -11.36
C ASP A 122 0.26 18.57 -10.64
N TYR A 123 0.58 18.76 -9.35
CA TYR A 123 0.21 19.97 -8.62
C TYR A 123 0.79 21.24 -9.27
N GLU A 124 2.09 21.27 -9.56
CA GLU A 124 2.76 22.44 -10.17
C GLU A 124 2.22 22.72 -11.57
N LEU A 125 1.97 21.68 -12.36
CA LEU A 125 1.43 21.81 -13.72
C LEU A 125 0.01 22.39 -13.73
N LEU A 126 -0.86 21.88 -12.83
CA LEU A 126 -2.31 22.12 -12.90
C LEU A 126 -2.79 23.22 -11.95
N LYS A 127 -1.95 23.68 -11.03
CA LYS A 127 -2.30 24.76 -10.10
C LYS A 127 -2.87 25.99 -10.78
N PRO A 128 -2.25 26.56 -11.87
CA PRO A 128 -2.80 27.73 -12.54
C PRO A 128 -4.21 27.49 -13.10
N VAL A 129 -4.47 26.29 -13.62
CA VAL A 129 -5.77 25.89 -14.18
C VAL A 129 -6.85 25.86 -13.09
N TYR A 130 -6.55 25.25 -11.94
CA TYR A 130 -7.51 25.17 -10.84
C TYR A 130 -7.84 26.55 -10.25
N GLU A 131 -6.80 27.38 -10.06
CA GLU A 131 -6.96 28.73 -9.53
C GLU A 131 -7.79 29.61 -10.50
N ALA A 132 -7.58 29.50 -11.83
CA ALA A 132 -8.39 30.17 -12.85
C ALA A 132 -9.85 29.65 -12.86
N CYS A 133 -10.05 28.36 -12.55
CA CYS A 133 -11.38 27.81 -12.36
C CYS A 133 -12.04 28.28 -11.04
N GLY A 134 -11.31 28.92 -10.13
CA GLY A 134 -11.80 29.44 -8.85
C GLY A 134 -11.67 28.44 -7.70
N PHE A 135 -10.82 27.41 -7.82
CA PHE A 135 -10.57 26.42 -6.77
C PHE A 135 -9.20 26.64 -6.14
N SER A 136 -9.15 26.53 -4.82
CA SER A 136 -7.89 26.49 -4.09
C SER A 136 -7.28 25.09 -4.19
N VAL A 137 -5.92 25.01 -4.33
CA VAL A 137 -5.23 23.73 -4.47
C VAL A 137 -4.11 23.60 -3.45
N GLY A 138 -3.97 22.41 -2.86
CA GLY A 138 -2.97 22.06 -1.87
C GLY A 138 -2.11 20.86 -2.32
N LEU A 139 -0.89 20.80 -1.80
CA LEU A 139 0.02 19.68 -1.97
C LEU A 139 0.44 19.17 -0.59
N VAL A 140 0.33 17.87 -0.38
CA VAL A 140 0.79 17.17 0.83
C VAL A 140 1.87 16.17 0.45
N THR A 141 3.06 16.33 1.06
CA THR A 141 4.23 15.46 0.86
C THR A 141 4.84 15.06 2.20
N HIS A 142 5.62 14.00 2.20
CA HIS A 142 6.26 13.46 3.40
C HIS A 142 7.15 14.49 4.13
N ALA A 143 7.89 15.30 3.39
CA ALA A 143 8.84 16.26 3.96
C ALA A 143 8.20 17.49 4.62
N GLN A 144 6.88 17.68 4.51
CA GLN A 144 6.21 18.86 5.04
C GLN A 144 5.93 18.77 6.55
N THR A 145 5.97 19.96 7.19
CA THR A 145 5.56 20.08 8.60
C THR A 145 4.06 19.91 8.77
N PRO A 146 3.56 19.47 9.94
CA PRO A 146 2.12 19.36 10.21
C PRO A 146 1.33 20.63 9.93
N TYR A 147 1.91 21.80 10.20
CA TYR A 147 1.28 23.10 9.91
C TYR A 147 1.00 23.29 8.40
N ARG A 148 2.00 23.00 7.55
CA ARG A 148 1.86 23.10 6.09
C ARG A 148 0.86 22.09 5.54
N LYS A 149 0.87 20.86 6.07
CA LYS A 149 -0.10 19.83 5.70
C LYS A 149 -1.52 20.26 6.06
N LYS A 150 -1.71 20.79 7.28
CA LYS A 150 -3.00 21.29 7.73
C LYS A 150 -3.56 22.38 6.79
N ASP A 151 -2.72 23.33 6.37
CA ASP A 151 -3.14 24.34 5.39
C ASP A 151 -3.52 23.68 4.05
N ALA A 152 -2.71 22.75 3.55
CA ALA A 152 -3.00 22.04 2.30
C ALA A 152 -4.32 21.27 2.35
N TYR A 153 -4.63 20.60 3.46
CA TYR A 153 -5.90 19.88 3.65
C TYR A 153 -7.14 20.80 3.80
N THR A 154 -6.96 22.12 3.93
CA THR A 154 -8.10 23.06 3.88
C THR A 154 -8.55 23.38 2.46
N LYS A 155 -7.73 23.10 1.44
CA LYS A 155 -7.98 23.48 0.03
C LYS A 155 -9.08 22.62 -0.60
N ASP A 156 -9.64 23.08 -1.72
CA ASP A 156 -10.71 22.39 -2.42
C ASP A 156 -10.23 21.15 -3.16
N ILE A 157 -9.02 21.22 -3.75
CA ILE A 157 -8.35 20.12 -4.44
C ILE A 157 -7.02 19.89 -3.75
N VAL A 158 -6.73 18.62 -3.38
CA VAL A 158 -5.51 18.26 -2.65
C VAL A 158 -4.79 17.13 -3.36
N TYR A 159 -3.53 17.35 -3.71
CA TYR A 159 -2.62 16.32 -4.16
C TYR A 159 -1.91 15.69 -2.98
N VAL A 160 -1.95 14.37 -2.87
CA VAL A 160 -1.37 13.64 -1.73
C VAL A 160 -0.94 12.24 -2.16
N THR A 161 0.08 11.66 -1.49
CA THR A 161 0.40 10.24 -1.71
C THR A 161 -0.47 9.33 -0.86
N ASN A 162 -0.71 8.11 -1.37
CA ASN A 162 -1.47 7.07 -0.66
C ASN A 162 -0.94 6.81 0.75
N ALA A 163 0.39 6.69 0.89
CA ALA A 163 1.02 6.44 2.18
C ALA A 163 0.85 7.63 3.14
N GLU A 164 1.08 8.86 2.66
CA GLU A 164 1.01 10.03 3.51
C GLU A 164 -0.41 10.33 4.00
N LEU A 165 -1.40 10.16 3.12
CA LEU A 165 -2.82 10.26 3.48
C LEU A 165 -3.17 9.27 4.60
N GLY A 166 -2.75 8.02 4.45
CA GLY A 166 -3.02 7.00 5.45
C GLY A 166 -2.31 7.26 6.78
N PHE A 167 -1.05 7.67 6.74
CA PHE A 167 -0.33 8.03 7.97
C PHE A 167 -0.87 9.31 8.62
N ASP A 168 -1.28 10.32 7.85
CA ASP A 168 -1.93 11.51 8.41
C ASP A 168 -3.27 11.16 9.06
N PHE A 169 -4.07 10.27 8.44
CA PHE A 169 -5.29 9.75 9.05
C PHE A 169 -5.01 9.02 10.38
N LEU A 170 -3.99 8.16 10.43
CA LEU A 170 -3.64 7.46 11.66
C LEU A 170 -3.12 8.42 12.74
N ARG A 171 -2.26 9.39 12.36
CA ARG A 171 -1.76 10.44 13.27
C ARG A 171 -2.89 11.29 13.85
N ASP A 172 -3.87 11.66 13.04
CA ASP A 172 -5.03 12.45 13.47
C ASP A 172 -5.89 11.69 14.48
N ASN A 173 -6.02 10.37 14.29
CA ASN A 173 -6.78 9.53 15.21
C ASN A 173 -6.00 9.13 16.48
N THR A 174 -4.70 9.41 16.54
CA THR A 174 -3.86 9.28 17.75
C THR A 174 -3.48 10.64 18.34
N ALA A 175 -3.92 11.76 17.76
CA ALA A 175 -3.60 13.11 18.20
C ALA A 175 -4.16 13.38 19.61
N THR A 176 -3.41 14.06 20.46
CA THR A 176 -3.81 14.40 21.85
C THR A 176 -4.59 15.70 21.96
N SER A 177 -4.79 16.42 20.84
CA SER A 177 -5.63 17.61 20.76
C SER A 177 -6.22 17.78 19.36
N LEU A 178 -7.35 18.47 19.24
CA LEU A 178 -7.99 18.75 17.96
C LEU A 178 -7.14 19.67 17.06
N GLU A 179 -6.35 20.55 17.68
CA GLU A 179 -5.46 21.47 16.95
C GLU A 179 -4.32 20.75 16.26
N ALA A 180 -3.88 19.60 16.81
CA ALA A 180 -2.80 18.81 16.25
C ALA A 180 -3.22 18.03 14.98
N ARG A 181 -4.50 17.89 14.71
CA ARG A 181 -5.04 17.21 13.53
C ARG A 181 -4.78 18.02 12.27
N VAL A 182 -4.41 17.33 11.19
CA VAL A 182 -4.11 17.95 9.90
C VAL A 182 -5.25 17.81 8.89
N ILE A 183 -5.98 16.69 8.89
CA ILE A 183 -7.15 16.47 8.03
C ILE A 183 -8.34 17.17 8.67
N THR A 184 -8.70 18.33 8.13
CA THR A 184 -9.69 19.23 8.74
C THR A 184 -11.06 19.20 8.07
N ARG A 185 -11.16 18.58 6.89
CA ARG A 185 -12.41 18.45 6.12
C ARG A 185 -12.79 16.97 5.99
N PRO A 186 -14.09 16.65 5.86
CA PRO A 186 -14.54 15.30 5.59
C PRO A 186 -13.92 14.74 4.29
N LEU A 187 -13.56 13.46 4.27
CA LEU A 187 -13.08 12.76 3.09
C LEU A 187 -14.22 12.58 2.10
N HIS A 188 -14.36 13.52 1.16
CA HIS A 188 -15.51 13.54 0.26
C HIS A 188 -15.26 12.73 -1.01
N ARG A 189 -14.22 13.06 -1.79
CA ARG A 189 -13.92 12.37 -3.05
C ARG A 189 -12.43 12.06 -3.18
N ALA A 190 -12.12 10.81 -3.56
CA ALA A 190 -10.78 10.41 -3.99
C ALA A 190 -10.76 10.10 -5.49
N ILE A 191 -9.79 10.65 -6.20
CA ILE A 191 -9.39 10.23 -7.56
C ILE A 191 -8.02 9.58 -7.40
N ILE A 192 -7.95 8.26 -7.58
CA ILE A 192 -6.72 7.49 -7.34
C ILE A 192 -6.00 7.29 -8.67
N ASP A 193 -4.81 7.90 -8.80
CA ASP A 193 -3.93 7.65 -9.95
C ASP A 193 -3.12 6.38 -9.73
N GLU A 194 -2.92 5.59 -10.79
CA GLU A 194 -2.34 4.25 -10.72
C GLU A 194 -3.08 3.39 -9.68
N VAL A 195 -4.41 3.35 -9.78
CA VAL A 195 -5.30 2.70 -8.79
C VAL A 195 -4.97 1.24 -8.53
N ASP A 196 -4.44 0.54 -9.52
CA ASP A 196 -3.97 -0.84 -9.40
C ASP A 196 -2.71 -0.98 -8.52
N ALA A 197 -1.80 0.03 -8.54
CA ALA A 197 -0.69 0.04 -7.60
C ALA A 197 -1.17 0.15 -6.16
N ILE A 198 -2.10 1.07 -5.93
CA ILE A 198 -2.53 1.43 -4.57
C ILE A 198 -3.49 0.39 -3.99
N LEU A 199 -4.51 0.00 -4.77
CA LEU A 199 -5.59 -0.87 -4.27
C LEU A 199 -5.33 -2.37 -4.52
N ILE A 200 -4.33 -2.74 -5.32
CA ILE A 200 -3.95 -4.14 -5.54
C ILE A 200 -2.56 -4.43 -4.98
N ASP A 201 -1.51 -3.74 -5.45
CA ASP A 201 -0.12 -4.05 -5.05
C ASP A 201 0.17 -3.69 -3.59
N ASP A 202 -0.07 -2.42 -3.21
CA ASP A 202 0.19 -1.92 -1.86
C ASP A 202 -0.83 -2.46 -0.83
N ALA A 203 -2.00 -2.91 -1.29
CA ALA A 203 -3.09 -3.38 -0.45
C ALA A 203 -2.86 -4.76 0.20
N ARG A 204 -1.69 -5.35 0.03
CA ARG A 204 -1.29 -6.62 0.67
C ARG A 204 -0.95 -6.44 2.15
N THR A 205 -0.51 -5.26 2.54
CA THR A 205 -0.09 -4.97 3.92
C THR A 205 -0.77 -3.72 4.44
N PRO A 206 -1.19 -3.69 5.72
CA PRO A 206 -1.77 -2.50 6.31
C PRO A 206 -0.70 -1.41 6.54
N LEU A 207 -1.17 -0.17 6.65
CA LEU A 207 -0.40 0.93 7.21
C LEU A 207 -0.40 0.81 8.73
N ILE A 208 0.77 0.86 9.35
CA ILE A 208 0.94 0.70 10.80
C ILE A 208 1.68 1.91 11.34
N LEU A 209 1.05 2.64 12.24
CA LEU A 209 1.68 3.70 13.03
C LEU A 209 2.23 3.09 14.32
N SER A 210 3.56 3.06 14.44
CA SER A 210 4.24 2.51 15.59
C SER A 210 4.75 3.60 16.53
N GLY A 211 4.68 3.35 17.82
CA GLY A 211 5.28 4.18 18.87
C GLY A 211 6.34 3.41 19.66
N LYS A 212 7.05 4.10 20.52
CA LYS A 212 7.98 3.43 21.47
C LYS A 212 7.17 2.60 22.45
N GLY A 213 7.35 1.29 22.41
CA GLY A 213 6.83 0.38 23.39
C GLY A 213 7.67 0.40 24.67
N THR A 214 7.10 -0.15 25.73
CA THR A 214 7.87 -0.61 26.90
C THR A 214 8.21 -2.08 26.66
N ALA A 215 9.39 -2.53 27.09
CA ALA A 215 9.78 -3.94 26.97
C ALA A 215 8.79 -4.83 27.77
N ASP A 216 7.77 -5.33 27.09
CA ASP A 216 6.78 -6.26 27.69
C ASP A 216 7.37 -7.65 27.88
N VAL A 217 8.32 -8.02 27.01
CA VAL A 217 9.03 -9.29 27.04
C VAL A 217 10.49 -9.02 27.41
N SER A 218 10.97 -9.66 28.48
CA SER A 218 12.36 -9.47 28.89
C SER A 218 13.33 -10.04 27.86
N ASP A 219 14.48 -9.39 27.66
CA ASP A 219 15.59 -9.84 26.80
C ASP A 219 15.96 -11.31 27.06
N ALA A 220 15.86 -11.75 28.32
CA ALA A 220 16.13 -13.12 28.72
C ALA A 220 15.23 -14.13 28.01
N ARG A 221 13.96 -13.79 27.73
CA ARG A 221 13.02 -14.68 27.04
C ARG A 221 13.35 -14.84 25.56
N TYR A 222 13.74 -13.75 24.88
CA TYR A 222 14.20 -13.82 23.48
C TYR A 222 15.49 -14.65 23.38
N LYS A 223 16.47 -14.43 24.26
CA LYS A 223 17.70 -15.21 24.35
C LYS A 223 17.44 -16.68 24.67
N GLN A 224 16.47 -16.97 25.55
CA GLN A 224 16.07 -18.34 25.87
C GLN A 224 15.41 -19.03 24.66
N ALA A 225 14.56 -18.33 23.91
CA ALA A 225 13.94 -18.85 22.71
C ALA A 225 14.98 -19.17 21.65
N ASP A 226 15.91 -18.24 21.38
CA ASP A 226 17.03 -18.46 20.45
C ASP A 226 17.91 -19.66 20.88
N ALA A 227 18.31 -19.74 22.15
CA ALA A 227 19.10 -20.86 22.69
C ALA A 227 18.35 -22.21 22.60
N THR A 228 17.01 -22.17 22.65
CA THR A 228 16.18 -23.36 22.47
C THR A 228 16.19 -23.81 21.03
N VAL A 229 16.06 -22.88 20.08
CA VAL A 229 16.07 -23.15 18.64
C VAL A 229 17.45 -23.60 18.16
N VAL A 230 18.54 -23.03 18.70
CA VAL A 230 19.92 -23.47 18.39
C VAL A 230 20.16 -24.94 18.75
N ALA A 231 19.49 -25.44 19.78
CA ALA A 231 19.66 -26.83 20.22
C ALA A 231 18.79 -27.84 19.43
N LEU A 232 17.96 -27.39 18.48
CA LEU A 232 17.16 -28.28 17.65
C LEU A 232 18.03 -29.01 16.63
N LYS A 233 17.76 -30.28 16.39
CA LYS A 233 18.33 -31.06 15.30
C LYS A 233 17.57 -30.73 14.00
N ASP A 234 18.20 -30.88 12.84
CA ASP A 234 17.54 -30.66 11.55
C ASP A 234 16.29 -31.54 11.36
N SER A 235 16.26 -32.76 11.90
CA SER A 235 15.09 -33.65 11.88
C SER A 235 13.88 -33.13 12.68
N TYR A 236 14.07 -32.15 13.57
CA TYR A 236 13.02 -31.53 14.37
C TYR A 236 12.35 -30.35 13.68
N ILE A 237 12.83 -29.98 12.49
CA ILE A 237 12.44 -28.78 11.77
C ILE A 237 12.00 -29.13 10.36
N LYS A 238 10.86 -28.62 9.93
CA LYS A 238 10.42 -28.68 8.54
C LYS A 238 10.59 -27.30 7.92
N LYS A 239 11.52 -27.17 6.96
CA LYS A 239 11.81 -25.92 6.25
C LYS A 239 11.19 -25.97 4.87
N ASN A 240 10.46 -24.94 4.49
CA ASN A 240 10.03 -24.71 3.12
C ASN A 240 10.65 -23.41 2.61
N ALA A 241 11.73 -23.51 1.84
CA ALA A 241 12.44 -22.34 1.33
C ALA A 241 11.60 -21.54 0.33
N LYS A 242 10.68 -22.20 -0.38
CA LYS A 242 9.82 -21.55 -1.39
C LYS A 242 8.73 -20.69 -0.76
N THR A 243 8.05 -21.22 0.27
CA THR A 243 7.02 -20.47 1.01
C THR A 243 7.61 -19.62 2.15
N ARG A 244 8.94 -19.72 2.37
CA ARG A 244 9.65 -19.06 3.48
C ARG A 244 9.02 -19.39 4.84
N THR A 245 8.57 -20.61 5.02
CA THR A 245 8.02 -21.10 6.27
C THR A 245 8.95 -22.10 6.95
N VAL A 246 8.97 -22.03 8.26
CA VAL A 246 9.68 -22.98 9.10
C VAL A 246 8.75 -23.39 10.24
N THR A 247 8.60 -24.69 10.45
CA THR A 247 7.74 -25.27 11.49
C THR A 247 8.46 -26.39 12.21
N LEU A 248 8.02 -26.67 13.44
CA LEU A 248 8.50 -27.84 14.16
C LEU A 248 7.79 -29.10 13.65
N THR A 249 8.49 -30.24 13.68
CA THR A 249 7.90 -31.56 13.57
C THR A 249 7.33 -31.99 14.94
N GLU A 250 6.57 -33.09 15.02
CA GLU A 250 6.08 -33.62 16.32
C GLU A 250 7.24 -33.81 17.31
N ALA A 251 8.33 -34.44 16.87
CA ALA A 251 9.52 -34.61 17.69
C ALA A 251 10.18 -33.26 18.08
N GLY A 252 10.07 -32.25 17.22
CA GLY A 252 10.50 -30.89 17.53
C GLY A 252 9.63 -30.22 18.60
N HIS A 253 8.32 -30.41 18.54
CA HIS A 253 7.39 -29.94 19.59
C HIS A 253 7.70 -30.56 20.93
N ASP A 254 7.86 -31.89 21.00
CA ASP A 254 8.20 -32.62 22.22
C ASP A 254 9.53 -32.14 22.80
N PHE A 255 10.54 -31.94 21.97
CA PHE A 255 11.84 -31.40 22.40
C PHE A 255 11.71 -30.02 23.05
N VAL A 256 10.99 -29.08 22.40
CA VAL A 256 10.79 -27.71 22.90
C VAL A 256 9.99 -27.71 24.20
N GLN A 257 8.92 -28.52 24.29
CA GLN A 257 8.09 -28.64 25.46
C GLN A 257 8.90 -29.16 26.66
N ASN A 258 9.66 -30.24 26.47
CA ASN A 258 10.52 -30.81 27.49
C ASN A 258 11.60 -29.84 27.94
N LYS A 259 12.27 -29.14 26.99
CA LYS A 259 13.33 -28.19 27.31
C LYS A 259 12.83 -26.97 28.10
N LEU A 260 11.60 -26.50 27.83
CA LEU A 260 10.99 -25.37 28.49
C LEU A 260 10.12 -25.74 29.69
N GLY A 261 9.96 -27.04 29.99
CA GLY A 261 9.11 -27.52 31.07
C GLY A 261 7.61 -27.24 30.88
N LYS A 262 7.14 -27.28 29.60
CA LYS A 262 5.76 -26.99 29.22
C LYS A 262 5.07 -28.25 28.71
N HIS A 263 3.86 -28.54 29.15
CA HIS A 263 3.12 -29.73 28.69
C HIS A 263 2.46 -29.55 27.33
N ASN A 264 2.05 -28.31 27.01
CA ASN A 264 1.46 -27.96 25.70
C ASN A 264 1.89 -26.57 25.31
N LEU A 265 2.70 -26.48 24.22
CA LEU A 265 3.22 -25.20 23.74
C LEU A 265 2.13 -24.25 23.23
N TYR A 266 1.01 -24.80 22.76
CA TYR A 266 -0.11 -24.04 22.18
C TYR A 266 -1.30 -23.87 23.11
N ALA A 267 -1.16 -24.23 24.39
CA ALA A 267 -2.17 -23.91 25.42
C ALA A 267 -2.25 -22.38 25.59
N ALA A 268 -3.41 -21.85 25.95
CA ALA A 268 -3.65 -20.43 26.13
C ALA A 268 -2.57 -19.73 26.99
N ASP A 269 -2.11 -20.39 28.07
CA ASP A 269 -1.06 -19.87 28.97
C ASP A 269 0.36 -19.85 28.35
N ASN A 270 0.55 -20.51 27.23
CA ASN A 270 1.86 -20.67 26.57
C ASN A 270 1.95 -19.97 25.20
N VAL A 271 0.92 -19.29 24.75
CA VAL A 271 0.85 -18.63 23.43
C VAL A 271 2.05 -17.71 23.20
N LEU A 272 2.42 -16.89 24.18
CA LEU A 272 3.62 -16.04 24.08
C LEU A 272 4.90 -16.86 23.90
N THR A 273 5.03 -17.99 24.59
CA THR A 273 6.21 -18.86 24.45
C THR A 273 6.26 -19.49 23.05
N ALA A 274 5.13 -19.95 22.53
CA ALA A 274 5.01 -20.46 21.17
C ALA A 274 5.39 -19.40 20.14
N HIS A 275 4.90 -18.17 20.30
CA HIS A 275 5.21 -17.03 19.45
C HIS A 275 6.73 -16.71 19.44
N LEU A 276 7.37 -16.66 20.60
CA LEU A 276 8.82 -16.42 20.71
C LEU A 276 9.64 -17.52 20.03
N ILE A 277 9.26 -18.79 20.18
CA ILE A 277 9.90 -19.91 19.48
C ILE A 277 9.72 -19.81 17.98
N ASN A 278 8.53 -19.49 17.49
CA ASN A 278 8.26 -19.31 16.07
C ASN A 278 9.08 -18.15 15.47
N ASN A 279 9.19 -17.04 16.17
CA ASN A 279 10.04 -15.91 15.76
C ASN A 279 11.52 -16.28 15.75
N ALA A 280 12.01 -17.02 16.75
CA ALA A 280 13.39 -17.49 16.77
C ALA A 280 13.69 -18.47 15.64
N LEU A 281 12.76 -19.37 15.29
CA LEU A 281 12.86 -20.24 14.12
C LEU A 281 12.93 -19.43 12.83
N LYS A 282 12.03 -18.45 12.64
CA LYS A 282 11.98 -17.58 11.47
C LYS A 282 13.25 -16.74 11.34
N ALA A 283 13.68 -16.11 12.45
CA ALA A 283 14.91 -15.31 12.48
C ALA A 283 16.14 -16.14 12.06
N ARG A 284 16.25 -17.40 12.53
CA ARG A 284 17.42 -18.22 12.31
C ARG A 284 17.45 -18.91 10.95
N PHE A 285 16.30 -19.32 10.42
CA PHE A 285 16.26 -20.14 9.20
C PHE A 285 15.74 -19.40 7.98
N MET A 286 15.03 -18.28 8.14
CA MET A 286 14.42 -17.54 7.03
C MET A 286 15.03 -16.15 6.83
N GLU A 287 15.55 -15.52 7.90
CA GLU A 287 16.15 -14.18 7.80
C GLU A 287 17.68 -14.30 7.81
N ARG A 288 18.33 -13.81 6.75
CA ARG A 288 19.78 -13.93 6.51
C ARG A 288 20.42 -12.55 6.44
N GLU A 289 21.56 -12.41 7.09
CA GLU A 289 22.38 -11.20 7.00
C GLU A 289 22.82 -10.94 5.54
N ASN A 290 22.87 -9.67 5.15
CA ASN A 290 23.19 -9.17 3.80
C ASN A 290 22.16 -9.54 2.70
N ILE A 291 21.04 -10.14 3.06
CA ILE A 291 19.94 -10.46 2.13
C ILE A 291 18.65 -9.80 2.62
N GLU A 292 18.20 -10.11 3.82
CA GLU A 292 16.98 -9.56 4.42
C GLU A 292 17.28 -8.39 5.37
N TYR A 293 18.45 -8.37 5.99
CA TYR A 293 18.91 -7.30 6.87
C TYR A 293 20.44 -7.17 6.82
N LEU A 294 20.95 -6.07 7.35
CA LEU A 294 22.37 -5.87 7.61
C LEU A 294 22.58 -5.33 9.03
N ILE A 295 23.77 -5.55 9.56
CA ILE A 295 24.17 -5.02 10.87
C ILE A 295 25.01 -3.76 10.66
N LYS A 296 24.51 -2.61 11.13
CA LYS A 296 25.20 -1.33 11.04
C LYS A 296 25.22 -0.65 12.39
N ARG A 297 26.43 -0.33 12.87
CA ARG A 297 26.64 0.32 14.19
C ARG A 297 25.95 -0.41 15.35
N GLY A 298 25.96 -1.77 15.33
CA GLY A 298 25.35 -2.59 16.37
C GLY A 298 23.81 -2.64 16.33
N LYS A 299 23.19 -2.25 15.23
CA LYS A 299 21.75 -2.32 15.00
C LYS A 299 21.42 -3.09 13.73
N VAL A 300 20.28 -3.78 13.76
CA VAL A 300 19.72 -4.44 12.58
C VAL A 300 18.99 -3.40 11.74
N GLU A 301 19.36 -3.28 10.48
CA GLU A 301 18.67 -2.46 9.47
C GLU A 301 18.10 -3.38 8.39
N LEU A 302 16.84 -3.20 8.02
CA LEU A 302 16.16 -4.06 7.03
C LEU A 302 16.56 -3.70 5.60
N ILE A 303 16.59 -4.71 4.74
CA ILE A 303 16.80 -4.54 3.30
C ILE A 303 15.46 -4.78 2.58
N ASP A 304 15.04 -3.84 1.77
CA ASP A 304 13.89 -4.04 0.89
C ASP A 304 14.17 -5.12 -0.14
N LYS A 305 13.35 -6.17 -0.17
CA LYS A 305 13.54 -7.33 -1.05
C LYS A 305 13.41 -6.99 -2.53
N MET A 306 12.59 -6.02 -2.88
CA MET A 306 12.37 -5.61 -4.27
C MET A 306 13.38 -4.57 -4.73
N GLY A 307 13.71 -3.61 -3.88
CA GLY A 307 14.62 -2.51 -4.20
C GLY A 307 16.06 -2.70 -3.77
N GLY A 308 16.37 -3.69 -2.90
CA GLY A 308 17.70 -3.88 -2.30
C GLY A 308 18.18 -2.67 -1.46
N ARG A 309 17.28 -1.76 -1.10
CA ARG A 309 17.58 -0.57 -0.28
C ARG A 309 17.56 -0.91 1.19
N VAL A 310 18.44 -0.26 1.93
CA VAL A 310 18.31 -0.21 3.38
C VAL A 310 17.09 0.64 3.71
N MET A 311 16.19 0.09 4.49
CA MET A 311 14.97 0.77 4.93
C MET A 311 15.22 1.45 6.27
N ASP A 312 15.74 2.69 6.21
CA ASP A 312 16.04 3.47 7.42
C ASP A 312 14.80 3.63 8.32
N GLY A 313 14.96 3.26 9.59
CA GLY A 313 13.92 3.42 10.60
C GLY A 313 12.78 2.39 10.55
N ARG A 314 12.73 1.50 9.55
CA ARG A 314 11.79 0.38 9.54
C ARG A 314 12.30 -0.78 10.39
N ARG A 315 11.37 -1.43 11.08
CA ARG A 315 11.65 -2.62 11.91
C ARG A 315 10.61 -3.68 11.63
N TYR A 316 10.97 -4.95 11.78
CA TYR A 316 9.99 -6.02 11.86
C TYR A 316 9.14 -5.83 13.13
N ASN A 317 7.85 -6.10 13.01
CA ASN A 317 6.92 -6.09 14.14
C ASN A 317 6.88 -7.46 14.83
N ASP A 318 6.09 -7.57 15.87
CA ASP A 318 5.69 -8.81 16.52
C ASP A 318 6.87 -9.63 17.06
N GLY A 319 7.91 -8.97 17.54
CA GLY A 319 9.06 -9.63 18.18
C GLY A 319 10.06 -10.28 17.23
N LEU A 320 9.83 -10.26 15.91
CA LEU A 320 10.78 -10.85 14.96
C LEU A 320 12.12 -10.07 14.93
N MET A 321 12.07 -8.73 15.04
CA MET A 321 13.28 -7.91 15.13
C MET A 321 14.12 -8.29 16.35
N GLN A 322 13.47 -8.42 17.50
CA GLN A 322 14.12 -8.83 18.76
C GLN A 322 14.69 -10.23 18.66
N ALA A 323 14.01 -11.14 17.94
CA ALA A 323 14.52 -12.49 17.71
C ALA A 323 15.78 -12.46 16.80
N ILE A 324 15.86 -11.54 15.80
CA ILE A 324 17.06 -11.34 15.00
C ILE A 324 18.17 -10.70 15.85
N GLU A 325 17.87 -9.69 16.65
CA GLU A 325 18.82 -9.06 17.58
C GLU A 325 19.38 -10.10 18.58
N ALA A 326 18.55 -11.02 19.09
CA ALA A 326 18.98 -12.13 19.95
C ALA A 326 19.88 -13.13 19.21
N LYS A 327 19.52 -13.49 17.96
CA LYS A 327 20.31 -14.37 17.07
C LYS A 327 21.69 -13.80 16.82
N GLU A 328 21.79 -12.49 16.55
CA GLU A 328 23.04 -11.79 16.25
C GLU A 328 23.78 -11.29 17.51
N ARG A 329 23.27 -11.62 18.70
CA ARG A 329 23.84 -11.26 20.01
C ARG A 329 24.01 -9.75 20.19
N LEU A 330 23.09 -8.99 19.65
CA LEU A 330 23.02 -7.53 19.79
C LEU A 330 22.19 -7.16 21.06
N ASP A 331 22.25 -5.88 21.41
CA ASP A 331 21.36 -5.33 22.42
C ASP A 331 19.92 -5.34 21.89
N ILE A 332 19.02 -6.05 22.58
CA ILE A 332 17.63 -6.18 22.20
C ILE A 332 16.94 -4.85 22.45
N GLN A 333 16.46 -4.23 21.38
CA GLN A 333 15.74 -2.96 21.46
C GLN A 333 14.29 -3.18 21.90
N ASP A 334 13.71 -2.18 22.57
CA ASP A 334 12.28 -2.21 22.93
C ASP A 334 11.42 -2.49 21.69
N GLU A 335 10.40 -3.32 21.86
CA GLU A 335 9.44 -3.60 20.80
C GLU A 335 8.66 -2.32 20.48
N ASN A 336 8.46 -2.03 19.20
CA ASN A 336 7.57 -0.97 18.79
C ASN A 336 6.13 -1.39 19.09
N LYS A 337 5.39 -0.51 19.77
CA LYS A 337 3.97 -0.73 20.06
C LYS A 337 3.15 -0.19 18.88
N THR A 338 2.24 -1.00 18.33
CA THR A 338 1.28 -0.54 17.33
C THR A 338 0.30 0.43 17.99
N LEU A 339 0.32 1.69 17.58
CA LEU A 339 -0.60 2.71 18.07
C LEU A 339 -1.90 2.73 17.27
N ALA A 340 -1.81 2.55 15.97
CA ALA A 340 -2.95 2.50 15.07
C ALA A 340 -2.57 1.80 13.77
N SER A 341 -3.52 1.18 13.11
CA SER A 341 -3.36 0.56 11.80
C SER A 341 -4.59 0.73 10.94
N ILE A 342 -4.42 0.72 9.61
CA ILE A 342 -5.50 0.71 8.64
C ILE A 342 -5.03 0.07 7.34
N THR A 343 -5.87 -0.72 6.70
CA THR A 343 -5.61 -1.21 5.33
C THR A 343 -5.91 -0.13 4.30
N TYR A 344 -5.26 -0.18 3.12
CA TYR A 344 -5.59 0.72 2.01
C TYR A 344 -7.05 0.56 1.56
N GLN A 345 -7.57 -0.66 1.66
CA GLN A 345 -8.98 -0.96 1.37
C GLN A 345 -9.92 -0.17 2.28
N ASN A 346 -9.70 -0.22 3.58
CA ASN A 346 -10.54 0.49 4.53
C ASN A 346 -10.29 2.01 4.51
N LEU A 347 -9.06 2.46 4.22
CA LEU A 347 -8.78 3.88 3.99
C LEU A 347 -9.58 4.42 2.80
N ALA A 348 -9.60 3.69 1.68
CA ALA A 348 -10.37 4.07 0.50
C ALA A 348 -11.88 4.16 0.82
N ARG A 349 -12.42 3.23 1.61
CA ARG A 349 -13.85 3.21 2.01
C ARG A 349 -14.28 4.37 2.92
N LEU A 350 -13.33 5.15 3.47
CA LEU A 350 -13.65 6.36 4.23
C LEU A 350 -14.15 7.50 3.35
N PHE A 351 -13.86 7.47 2.06
CA PHE A 351 -14.34 8.47 1.11
C PHE A 351 -15.79 8.19 0.70
N LYS A 352 -16.57 9.27 0.61
CA LYS A 352 -17.96 9.18 0.12
C LYS A 352 -18.01 8.73 -1.34
N HIS A 353 -17.06 9.17 -2.16
CA HIS A 353 -16.92 8.84 -3.56
C HIS A 353 -15.49 8.44 -3.88
N ILE A 354 -15.31 7.32 -4.55
CA ILE A 354 -14.01 6.83 -5.01
C ILE A 354 -14.08 6.64 -6.50
N SER A 355 -13.01 7.00 -7.17
CA SER A 355 -12.75 6.67 -8.57
C SER A 355 -11.26 6.46 -8.76
N GLY A 356 -10.87 5.85 -9.86
CA GLY A 356 -9.46 5.60 -10.12
C GLY A 356 -9.15 5.51 -11.60
N MET A 357 -7.88 5.63 -11.92
CA MET A 357 -7.37 5.50 -13.29
C MET A 357 -6.07 4.72 -13.31
N THR A 358 -5.89 3.92 -14.34
CA THR A 358 -4.65 3.17 -14.64
C THR A 358 -4.66 2.70 -16.09
N GLY A 359 -3.54 2.20 -16.58
CA GLY A 359 -3.45 1.55 -17.91
C GLY A 359 -3.85 0.08 -17.92
N THR A 360 -4.08 -0.55 -16.77
CA THR A 360 -4.10 -2.01 -16.60
C THR A 360 -5.08 -2.50 -15.53
N ALA A 361 -6.32 -2.02 -15.51
CA ALA A 361 -7.31 -2.43 -14.49
C ALA A 361 -8.15 -3.64 -14.90
N HIS A 362 -8.30 -3.89 -16.20
CA HIS A 362 -9.30 -4.87 -16.69
C HIS A 362 -9.03 -6.30 -16.25
N SER A 363 -7.76 -6.70 -16.11
CA SER A 363 -7.39 -8.03 -15.58
C SER A 363 -7.92 -8.26 -14.18
N GLU A 364 -8.00 -7.20 -13.37
CA GLU A 364 -8.43 -7.21 -11.96
C GLU A 364 -9.85 -6.65 -11.77
N ALA A 365 -10.63 -6.50 -12.86
CA ALA A 365 -11.96 -5.88 -12.82
C ALA A 365 -12.92 -6.56 -11.81
N ARG A 366 -12.81 -7.89 -11.66
CA ARG A 366 -13.55 -8.64 -10.67
C ARG A 366 -13.16 -8.25 -9.24
N GLU A 367 -11.87 -8.14 -8.95
CA GLU A 367 -11.38 -7.76 -7.64
C GLU A 367 -11.80 -6.33 -7.28
N PHE A 368 -11.67 -5.38 -8.21
CA PHE A 368 -12.16 -4.02 -8.01
C PHE A 368 -13.66 -3.98 -7.71
N LYS A 369 -14.45 -4.83 -8.36
CA LYS A 369 -15.88 -4.93 -8.08
C LYS A 369 -16.17 -5.57 -6.73
N ASP A 370 -15.52 -6.68 -6.42
CA ASP A 370 -15.81 -7.48 -5.20
C ASP A 370 -15.34 -6.75 -3.93
N LEU A 371 -14.13 -6.15 -3.92
CA LEU A 371 -13.55 -5.55 -2.73
C LEU A 371 -13.87 -4.05 -2.55
N TYR A 372 -14.05 -3.32 -3.66
CA TYR A 372 -14.22 -1.85 -3.64
C TYR A 372 -15.54 -1.38 -4.23
N ASN A 373 -16.33 -2.28 -4.83
CA ASN A 373 -17.56 -1.97 -5.60
C ASN A 373 -17.31 -0.97 -6.75
N LEU A 374 -16.12 -1.01 -7.35
CA LEU A 374 -15.73 -0.16 -8.48
C LEU A 374 -15.87 -0.92 -9.80
N GLU A 375 -16.50 -0.30 -10.79
CA GLU A 375 -16.58 -0.82 -12.15
C GLU A 375 -15.36 -0.34 -12.94
N VAL A 376 -14.81 -1.19 -13.80
CA VAL A 376 -13.71 -0.85 -14.70
C VAL A 376 -14.26 -0.58 -16.09
N ILE A 377 -14.05 0.62 -16.60
CA ILE A 377 -14.47 1.06 -17.92
C ILE A 377 -13.23 1.29 -18.77
N GLN A 378 -13.08 0.53 -19.84
CA GLN A 378 -11.97 0.70 -20.79
C GLN A 378 -12.25 1.88 -21.72
N ILE A 379 -11.35 2.86 -21.71
CA ILE A 379 -11.37 4.01 -22.61
C ILE A 379 -10.46 3.67 -23.79
N PRO A 380 -10.93 3.83 -25.03
CA PRO A 380 -10.08 3.61 -26.21
C PRO A 380 -8.94 4.63 -26.26
N THR A 381 -7.90 4.29 -27.00
CA THR A 381 -6.77 5.20 -27.25
C THR A 381 -7.15 6.23 -28.31
N HIS A 382 -6.61 7.44 -28.18
CA HIS A 382 -6.83 8.52 -29.16
C HIS A 382 -6.28 8.16 -30.54
N GLU A 383 -5.04 7.69 -30.59
CA GLU A 383 -4.41 7.15 -31.78
C GLU A 383 -4.35 5.62 -31.74
N PRO A 384 -4.40 4.93 -32.91
CA PRO A 384 -4.28 3.47 -32.95
C PRO A 384 -2.96 3.00 -32.35
N LEU A 385 -2.99 1.87 -31.63
CA LEU A 385 -1.80 1.25 -31.08
C LEU A 385 -0.92 0.67 -32.19
N MET A 386 0.28 1.25 -32.39
CA MET A 386 1.25 0.86 -33.41
C MET A 386 2.39 0.00 -32.84
N ARG A 387 2.17 -0.65 -31.70
CA ARG A 387 3.13 -1.55 -31.04
C ARG A 387 2.94 -2.97 -31.52
N LEU A 388 4.07 -3.64 -31.87
CA LEU A 388 4.14 -5.05 -32.17
C LEU A 388 4.58 -5.83 -30.90
N ASP A 389 3.69 -6.62 -30.34
CA ASP A 389 3.99 -7.50 -29.22
C ASP A 389 4.41 -8.88 -29.77
N HIS A 390 5.69 -9.24 -29.61
CA HIS A 390 6.23 -10.53 -30.00
C HIS A 390 5.85 -11.59 -28.99
N GLU A 391 5.79 -12.85 -29.45
CA GLU A 391 5.63 -14.02 -28.57
C GLU A 391 6.82 -14.17 -27.64
N ASP A 392 6.56 -14.66 -26.43
CA ASP A 392 7.60 -14.96 -25.45
C ASP A 392 8.61 -15.96 -25.98
N LYS A 393 9.88 -15.77 -25.62
CA LYS A 393 10.93 -16.75 -25.89
C LYS A 393 11.27 -17.48 -24.61
N LEU A 394 11.09 -18.82 -24.63
CA LEU A 394 11.34 -19.68 -23.49
C LEU A 394 12.72 -20.31 -23.60
N PHE A 395 13.46 -20.33 -22.49
CA PHE A 395 14.81 -20.85 -22.38
C PHE A 395 14.91 -21.81 -21.20
N ASP A 396 15.83 -22.76 -21.30
CA ASP A 396 16.11 -23.67 -20.18
C ASP A 396 16.91 -23.00 -19.08
N THR A 397 17.84 -22.11 -19.43
CA THR A 397 18.69 -21.40 -18.47
C THR A 397 18.66 -19.89 -18.65
N GLN A 398 18.99 -19.16 -17.60
CA GLN A 398 19.17 -17.70 -17.66
C GLN A 398 20.35 -17.31 -18.55
N ARG A 399 21.35 -18.18 -18.67
CA ARG A 399 22.49 -17.96 -19.56
C ARG A 399 22.08 -17.94 -21.02
N ASP A 400 21.20 -18.85 -21.45
CA ASP A 400 20.69 -18.90 -22.82
C ASP A 400 19.82 -17.69 -23.15
N ALA A 401 18.97 -17.26 -22.18
CA ALA A 401 18.18 -16.06 -22.30
C ALA A 401 19.06 -14.80 -22.46
N ASN A 402 20.14 -14.69 -21.66
CA ASN A 402 21.11 -13.59 -21.77
C ASN A 402 21.85 -13.59 -23.10
N ALA A 403 22.27 -14.76 -23.61
CA ALA A 403 22.90 -14.86 -24.92
C ALA A 403 21.95 -14.44 -26.06
N TYR A 404 20.66 -14.72 -25.92
CA TYR A 404 19.65 -14.24 -26.87
C TYR A 404 19.41 -12.74 -26.76
N LEU A 405 19.40 -12.20 -25.54
CA LEU A 405 19.29 -10.75 -25.29
C LEU A 405 20.44 -9.99 -25.98
N LEU A 406 21.68 -10.43 -25.84
CA LEU A 406 22.84 -9.79 -26.48
C LEU A 406 22.67 -9.76 -28.01
N ARG A 407 22.17 -10.85 -28.62
CA ARG A 407 21.86 -10.86 -30.07
C ARG A 407 20.80 -9.85 -30.49
N ILE A 408 19.77 -9.59 -29.64
CA ILE A 408 18.78 -8.53 -29.89
C ILE A 408 19.47 -7.17 -29.84
N VAL A 409 20.32 -6.94 -28.83
CA VAL A 409 21.05 -5.69 -28.66
C VAL A 409 21.96 -5.40 -29.87
N ASP A 410 22.76 -6.38 -30.31
CA ASP A 410 23.62 -6.26 -31.48
C ASP A 410 22.80 -5.91 -32.75
N LYS A 411 21.66 -6.57 -32.92
CA LYS A 411 20.76 -6.30 -34.04
C LYS A 411 20.18 -4.87 -33.98
N ALA A 412 19.77 -4.41 -32.81
CA ALA A 412 19.24 -3.06 -32.61
C ALA A 412 20.29 -1.99 -32.90
N ILE A 413 21.53 -2.20 -32.49
CA ILE A 413 22.68 -1.35 -32.78
C ILE A 413 22.93 -1.31 -34.32
N ALA A 414 22.98 -2.49 -34.96
CA ALA A 414 23.22 -2.62 -36.39
C ALA A 414 22.10 -1.99 -37.26
N GLN A 415 20.87 -1.97 -36.76
CA GLN A 415 19.71 -1.39 -37.44
C GLN A 415 19.60 0.15 -37.30
N GLY A 416 20.62 0.82 -36.78
CA GLY A 416 20.67 2.28 -36.64
C GLY A 416 20.39 2.78 -35.23
N GLY A 417 20.55 1.94 -34.22
CA GLY A 417 20.48 2.34 -32.81
C GLY A 417 19.05 2.47 -32.29
N GLN A 418 18.21 1.46 -32.51
CA GLN A 418 16.87 1.44 -31.91
C GLN A 418 16.96 1.60 -30.37
N PRO A 419 16.21 2.52 -29.75
CA PRO A 419 16.21 2.67 -28.30
C PRO A 419 15.66 1.41 -27.62
N LEU A 420 16.36 0.92 -26.58
CA LEU A 420 16.04 -0.30 -25.86
C LEU A 420 15.70 0.00 -24.38
N LEU A 421 14.57 -0.52 -23.93
CA LEU A 421 14.22 -0.60 -22.52
C LEU A 421 14.25 -2.07 -22.08
N ILE A 422 15.24 -2.42 -21.27
CA ILE A 422 15.43 -3.78 -20.77
C ILE A 422 14.99 -3.82 -19.32
N ALA A 423 13.89 -4.51 -19.04
CA ALA A 423 13.32 -4.59 -17.70
C ALA A 423 13.56 -5.99 -17.11
N ALA A 424 14.24 -6.04 -15.98
CA ALA A 424 14.44 -7.27 -15.21
C ALA A 424 13.33 -7.45 -14.17
N ASP A 425 13.09 -8.69 -13.78
CA ASP A 425 12.14 -9.10 -12.75
C ASP A 425 12.53 -8.65 -11.33
N SER A 426 13.83 -8.38 -11.11
CA SER A 426 14.39 -7.98 -9.82
C SER A 426 15.58 -7.04 -9.96
N THR A 427 15.87 -6.27 -8.90
CA THR A 427 17.05 -5.39 -8.84
C THR A 427 18.34 -6.17 -8.99
N ARG A 428 18.43 -7.34 -8.34
CA ARG A 428 19.59 -8.25 -8.45
C ARG A 428 19.84 -8.67 -9.90
N ARG A 429 18.77 -8.97 -10.64
CA ARG A 429 18.84 -9.35 -12.04
C ARG A 429 19.25 -8.16 -12.91
N ALA A 430 18.71 -6.97 -12.68
CA ALA A 430 19.09 -5.74 -13.39
C ALA A 430 20.58 -5.41 -13.20
N GLU A 431 21.10 -5.53 -11.98
CA GLU A 431 22.53 -5.33 -11.69
C GLU A 431 23.41 -6.40 -12.34
N ALA A 432 22.95 -7.66 -12.41
CA ALA A 432 23.66 -8.73 -13.11
C ALA A 432 23.74 -8.49 -14.63
N LEU A 433 22.63 -8.05 -15.24
CA LEU A 433 22.60 -7.65 -16.64
C LEU A 433 23.51 -6.46 -16.92
N SER A 434 23.53 -5.46 -16.04
CA SER A 434 24.42 -4.29 -16.19
C SER A 434 25.91 -4.71 -16.13
N ARG A 435 26.28 -5.64 -15.26
CA ARG A 435 27.65 -6.20 -15.25
C ARG A 435 27.97 -6.93 -16.55
N LEU A 436 27.07 -7.77 -17.05
CA LEU A 436 27.23 -8.47 -18.31
C LEU A 436 27.44 -7.48 -19.47
N PHE A 437 26.65 -6.42 -19.54
CA PHE A 437 26.79 -5.40 -20.59
C PHE A 437 28.11 -4.62 -20.49
N THR A 438 28.59 -4.40 -19.27
CA THR A 438 29.91 -3.77 -19.03
C THR A 438 31.04 -4.68 -19.52
N GLU A 439 30.97 -5.99 -19.25
CA GLU A 439 31.93 -6.99 -19.71
C GLU A 439 31.96 -7.06 -21.25
N GLU A 440 30.79 -7.00 -21.90
CA GLU A 440 30.63 -6.96 -23.36
C GLU A 440 30.88 -5.57 -23.99
N LYS A 441 31.27 -4.57 -23.17
CA LYS A 441 31.56 -3.19 -23.58
C LYS A 441 30.38 -2.48 -24.25
N ILE A 442 29.15 -2.84 -23.90
CA ILE A 442 27.91 -2.19 -24.37
C ILE A 442 27.60 -1.00 -23.47
N VAL A 443 27.52 0.20 -24.09
CA VAL A 443 27.16 1.43 -23.38
C VAL A 443 25.69 1.38 -22.99
N HIS A 444 25.40 1.51 -21.70
CA HIS A 444 24.05 1.44 -21.17
C HIS A 444 23.90 2.31 -19.92
N SER A 445 22.65 2.57 -19.53
CA SER A 445 22.28 3.18 -18.25
C SER A 445 21.57 2.15 -17.39
N LEU A 446 21.83 2.20 -16.08
CA LEU A 446 21.13 1.35 -15.08
C LEU A 446 20.24 2.26 -14.23
N LEU A 447 18.93 1.93 -14.15
CA LEU A 447 17.98 2.59 -13.25
C LEU A 447 17.42 1.56 -12.27
N THR A 448 17.78 1.73 -11.01
CA THR A 448 17.19 0.95 -9.92
C THR A 448 16.51 1.89 -8.93
N ALA A 449 15.64 1.34 -8.09
CA ALA A 449 14.93 2.12 -7.07
C ALA A 449 15.84 2.92 -6.10
N ARG A 450 17.17 2.75 -6.17
CA ARG A 450 18.15 3.48 -5.34
C ARG A 450 18.36 4.94 -5.77
N ASP A 451 18.01 5.31 -7.01
CA ASP A 451 18.37 6.59 -7.62
C ASP A 451 17.15 7.46 -7.99
N ALA A 452 16.13 7.49 -7.14
CA ALA A 452 14.87 8.21 -7.42
C ALA A 452 15.05 9.69 -7.81
N SER A 453 16.11 10.36 -7.34
CA SER A 453 16.39 11.76 -7.71
C SER A 453 16.87 11.92 -9.16
N LYS A 454 17.48 10.90 -9.74
CA LYS A 454 17.99 10.88 -11.13
C LYS A 454 17.01 10.21 -12.09
N GLU A 455 16.00 9.55 -11.55
CA GLU A 455 15.06 8.71 -12.29
C GLU A 455 14.44 9.44 -13.49
N ALA A 456 13.88 10.62 -13.26
CA ALA A 456 13.24 11.41 -14.32
C ALA A 456 14.20 11.84 -15.44
N GLN A 457 15.47 12.10 -15.11
CA GLN A 457 16.47 12.46 -16.11
C GLN A 457 16.89 11.26 -16.94
N VAL A 458 17.18 10.12 -16.32
CA VAL A 458 17.58 8.88 -17.00
C VAL A 458 16.47 8.37 -17.92
N ILE A 459 15.20 8.44 -17.46
CA ILE A 459 14.04 8.04 -18.28
C ILE A 459 13.87 8.96 -19.48
N ARG A 460 14.10 10.26 -19.33
CA ARG A 460 14.03 11.22 -20.45
C ARG A 460 15.03 10.89 -21.55
N GLU A 461 16.25 10.52 -21.18
CA GLU A 461 17.29 10.16 -22.16
C GLU A 461 17.06 8.78 -22.79
N ALA A 462 16.27 7.91 -22.18
CA ALA A 462 16.00 6.56 -22.70
C ALA A 462 15.28 6.54 -24.06
N GLY A 463 14.66 7.64 -24.48
CA GLY A 463 14.01 7.77 -25.78
C GLY A 463 14.91 8.27 -26.93
N ARG A 464 16.22 8.38 -26.73
CA ARG A 464 17.17 8.78 -27.79
C ARG A 464 17.61 7.59 -28.61
N THR A 465 17.94 7.85 -29.87
CA THR A 465 18.60 6.86 -30.75
C THR A 465 19.85 6.30 -30.06
N GLY A 466 19.99 4.97 -30.03
CA GLY A 466 21.12 4.25 -29.46
C GLY A 466 21.10 4.13 -27.94
N SER A 467 20.08 4.65 -27.26
CA SER A 467 19.98 4.51 -25.80
C SER A 467 19.62 3.08 -25.41
N ILE A 468 20.29 2.58 -24.38
CA ILE A 468 19.98 1.28 -23.74
C ILE A 468 19.79 1.55 -22.25
N LEU A 469 18.57 1.35 -21.78
CA LEU A 469 18.22 1.49 -20.35
C LEU A 469 17.89 0.13 -19.75
N ILE A 470 18.68 -0.28 -18.77
CA ILE A 470 18.38 -1.44 -17.94
C ILE A 470 17.66 -0.97 -16.68
N THR A 471 16.53 -1.60 -16.34
CA THR A 471 15.69 -1.18 -15.21
C THR A 471 14.96 -2.36 -14.58
N THR A 472 14.20 -2.13 -13.50
CA THR A 472 13.19 -3.07 -13.02
C THR A 472 11.81 -2.68 -13.58
N ALA A 473 10.89 -3.64 -13.67
CA ALA A 473 9.56 -3.41 -14.24
C ALA A 473 8.78 -2.26 -13.57
N LEU A 474 9.01 -2.03 -12.28
CA LEU A 474 8.33 -1.01 -11.48
C LEU A 474 9.06 0.35 -11.47
N ALA A 475 10.35 0.43 -11.85
CA ALA A 475 11.07 1.69 -11.91
C ALA A 475 10.52 2.57 -13.04
N GLY A 476 10.42 3.88 -12.78
CA GLY A 476 9.88 4.84 -13.74
C GLY A 476 8.36 4.78 -13.90
N ARG A 477 7.61 4.09 -13.04
CA ARG A 477 6.14 4.06 -13.08
C ARG A 477 5.57 5.49 -13.04
N GLY A 478 4.58 5.78 -13.90
CA GLY A 478 4.01 7.12 -14.03
C GLY A 478 4.86 8.14 -14.79
N THR A 479 6.07 7.75 -15.24
CA THR A 479 6.93 8.62 -16.06
C THR A 479 6.91 8.16 -17.52
N ASP A 480 6.81 9.12 -18.45
CA ASP A 480 6.73 8.88 -19.88
C ASP A 480 8.11 8.85 -20.55
N ILE A 481 8.35 7.88 -21.43
CA ILE A 481 9.53 7.82 -22.29
C ILE A 481 9.12 8.39 -23.64
N LYS A 482 9.54 9.63 -23.92
CA LYS A 482 9.28 10.29 -25.19
C LYS A 482 10.41 10.00 -26.19
N LEU A 483 10.08 9.66 -27.41
CA LEU A 483 11.06 9.51 -28.50
C LEU A 483 11.53 10.89 -28.94
N LEU A 484 12.84 11.17 -28.77
CA LEU A 484 13.37 12.53 -28.79
C LEU A 484 13.85 12.97 -30.17
N ASP A 485 14.16 12.02 -31.06
CA ASP A 485 14.68 12.31 -32.40
C ASP A 485 13.95 11.50 -33.48
N GLU A 486 14.02 11.95 -34.72
CA GLU A 486 13.29 11.37 -35.85
C GLU A 486 13.69 9.90 -36.11
N ASN A 487 14.95 9.53 -35.86
CA ASN A 487 15.38 8.15 -36.05
C ASN A 487 14.80 7.24 -34.96
N ALA A 488 14.76 7.72 -33.72
CA ALA A 488 14.09 7.00 -32.64
C ALA A 488 12.59 6.81 -32.90
N LYS A 489 11.90 7.87 -33.43
CA LYS A 489 10.48 7.76 -33.82
C LYS A 489 10.25 6.74 -34.93
N ARG A 490 11.16 6.74 -35.94
CA ARG A 490 11.10 5.79 -37.07
C ARG A 490 11.30 4.34 -36.63
N LEU A 491 12.19 4.10 -35.67
CA LEU A 491 12.51 2.75 -35.16
C LEU A 491 11.55 2.30 -34.05
N GLY A 492 11.02 3.23 -33.26
CA GLY A 492 10.21 2.98 -32.10
C GLY A 492 10.99 2.43 -30.90
N LEU A 493 10.44 2.54 -29.70
CA LEU A 493 11.02 1.96 -28.48
C LEU A 493 10.82 0.43 -28.48
N PHE A 494 11.89 -0.33 -28.23
CA PHE A 494 11.81 -1.77 -28.04
C PHE A 494 11.92 -2.11 -26.55
N VAL A 495 10.85 -2.65 -25.99
CA VAL A 495 10.76 -3.09 -24.61
C VAL A 495 11.06 -4.59 -24.52
N ILE A 496 12.06 -4.94 -23.71
CA ILE A 496 12.50 -6.31 -23.51
C ILE A 496 12.34 -6.67 -22.03
N GLY A 497 11.38 -7.54 -21.71
CA GLY A 497 11.27 -8.12 -20.37
C GLY A 497 12.25 -9.30 -20.23
N VAL A 498 13.11 -9.28 -19.22
CA VAL A 498 13.97 -10.40 -18.85
C VAL A 498 13.40 -11.06 -17.61
N GLY A 499 12.68 -12.16 -17.82
CA GLY A 499 11.71 -12.72 -16.90
C GLY A 499 10.33 -12.07 -17.03
N ARG A 500 9.29 -12.77 -16.59
CA ARG A 500 7.93 -12.25 -16.45
C ARG A 500 7.71 -11.72 -15.03
N GLY A 501 6.91 -10.68 -14.91
CA GLY A 501 6.40 -10.21 -13.62
C GLY A 501 5.52 -11.24 -12.91
N GLN A 502 5.21 -11.00 -11.65
CA GLN A 502 4.32 -11.87 -10.86
C GLN A 502 2.85 -11.80 -11.33
N SER A 503 2.47 -10.79 -12.10
CA SER A 503 1.14 -10.63 -12.67
C SER A 503 1.20 -10.14 -14.10
N LYS A 504 0.18 -10.52 -14.89
CA LYS A 504 0.01 -10.05 -16.27
C LYS A 504 -0.08 -8.54 -16.35
N ARG A 505 -0.67 -7.90 -15.36
CA ARG A 505 -0.83 -6.47 -15.27
C ARG A 505 0.52 -5.72 -15.25
N VAL A 506 1.51 -6.23 -14.50
CA VAL A 506 2.86 -5.66 -14.45
C VAL A 506 3.54 -5.76 -15.82
N ASP A 507 3.37 -6.89 -16.50
CA ASP A 507 3.90 -7.08 -17.85
C ASP A 507 3.22 -6.14 -18.87
N ASP A 508 1.92 -5.96 -18.76
CA ASP A 508 1.16 -5.05 -19.64
C ASP A 508 1.52 -3.57 -19.39
N GLN A 509 1.84 -3.19 -18.14
CA GLN A 509 2.41 -1.87 -17.83
C GLN A 509 3.79 -1.68 -18.46
N LEU A 510 4.62 -2.73 -18.45
CA LEU A 510 5.92 -2.70 -19.06
C LEU A 510 5.79 -2.58 -20.60
N ARG A 511 4.96 -3.41 -21.25
CA ARG A 511 4.64 -3.27 -22.69
C ARG A 511 4.14 -1.88 -23.03
N GLY A 512 3.28 -1.31 -22.15
CA GLY A 512 2.73 0.04 -22.30
C GLY A 512 3.75 1.18 -22.22
N ARG A 513 5.05 0.90 -22.03
CA ARG A 513 6.11 1.89 -22.16
C ARG A 513 6.38 2.25 -23.62
N ALA A 514 6.08 1.35 -24.56
CA ALA A 514 6.24 1.54 -26.00
C ALA A 514 4.90 1.67 -26.74
N GLY A 515 4.91 2.26 -27.93
CA GLY A 515 3.73 2.39 -28.78
C GLY A 515 2.68 3.35 -28.24
N ARG A 516 3.09 4.54 -27.79
CA ARG A 516 2.20 5.55 -27.20
C ARG A 516 1.80 6.57 -28.25
N GLN A 517 0.54 7.01 -28.23
CA GLN A 517 0.02 8.07 -29.12
C GLN A 517 0.45 7.94 -30.59
N GLY A 518 0.29 6.72 -31.14
CA GLY A 518 0.63 6.44 -32.52
C GLY A 518 2.12 6.19 -32.80
N ASP A 519 3.02 6.32 -31.82
CA ASP A 519 4.41 5.96 -31.97
C ASP A 519 4.58 4.47 -32.29
N LEU A 520 5.59 4.14 -33.11
CA LEU A 520 5.99 2.76 -33.30
C LEU A 520 6.59 2.19 -32.02
N GLY A 521 6.45 0.89 -31.82
CA GLY A 521 7.05 0.21 -30.68
C GLY A 521 7.06 -1.30 -30.83
N GLN A 522 7.87 -1.96 -30.02
CA GLN A 522 7.94 -3.41 -29.96
C GLN A 522 8.04 -3.89 -28.52
N SER A 523 7.56 -5.10 -28.23
CA SER A 523 7.82 -5.75 -26.96
C SER A 523 8.09 -7.24 -27.13
N ILE A 524 8.94 -7.78 -26.25
CA ILE A 524 9.22 -9.22 -26.14
C ILE A 524 9.58 -9.58 -24.71
N PHE A 525 9.23 -10.81 -24.28
CA PHE A 525 9.70 -11.35 -23.01
C PHE A 525 10.61 -12.55 -23.25
N LEU A 526 11.72 -12.57 -22.50
CA LEU A 526 12.70 -13.66 -22.49
C LEU A 526 12.58 -14.38 -21.15
N VAL A 527 12.00 -15.55 -21.14
CA VAL A 527 11.64 -16.29 -19.93
C VAL A 527 12.49 -17.53 -19.78
N SER A 528 13.10 -17.73 -18.63
CA SER A 528 13.88 -18.93 -18.29
C SER A 528 13.13 -19.79 -17.26
N LYS A 529 13.32 -21.11 -17.30
CA LYS A 529 12.84 -22.03 -16.26
C LYS A 529 13.46 -21.75 -14.89
N GLU A 530 14.57 -21.01 -14.84
CA GLU A 530 15.27 -20.60 -13.63
C GLU A 530 14.76 -19.27 -13.06
N ASP A 531 13.75 -18.62 -13.67
CA ASP A 531 13.23 -17.33 -13.23
C ASP A 531 12.41 -17.47 -11.94
N ASP A 532 12.41 -16.41 -11.13
CA ASP A 532 11.70 -16.34 -9.85
C ASP A 532 10.20 -16.60 -9.96
N LEU A 533 9.61 -16.39 -11.12
CA LEU A 533 8.21 -16.71 -11.42
C LEU A 533 7.86 -18.16 -11.04
N TYR A 534 8.76 -19.10 -11.32
CA TYR A 534 8.51 -20.52 -11.10
C TYR A 534 8.78 -21.00 -9.68
N ASN A 535 9.27 -20.14 -8.80
CA ASN A 535 9.48 -20.45 -7.38
C ASN A 535 8.17 -20.72 -6.62
N VAL A 536 7.03 -20.31 -7.16
CA VAL A 536 5.70 -20.58 -6.58
C VAL A 536 5.25 -22.05 -6.72
N LEU A 537 5.91 -22.83 -7.58
CA LEU A 537 5.55 -24.23 -7.83
C LEU A 537 6.00 -25.12 -6.66
N ASP A 538 5.13 -25.35 -5.67
CA ASP A 538 5.44 -26.14 -4.47
C ASP A 538 5.54 -27.65 -4.74
N ASN A 539 4.63 -28.21 -5.56
CA ASN A 539 4.60 -29.63 -5.93
C ASN A 539 4.27 -29.78 -7.42
N PRO A 540 5.22 -29.45 -8.33
CA PRO A 540 4.95 -29.54 -9.75
C PRO A 540 4.75 -31.00 -10.18
N GLN A 541 3.86 -31.22 -11.17
CA GLN A 541 3.71 -32.53 -11.76
C GLN A 541 5.01 -32.96 -12.44
N LEU A 542 5.44 -34.19 -12.12
CA LEU A 542 6.66 -34.73 -12.66
C LEU A 542 6.35 -35.70 -13.82
N THR A 543 7.31 -35.85 -14.73
CA THR A 543 7.35 -36.91 -15.74
C THR A 543 7.66 -38.22 -15.05
N ARG A 544 7.60 -39.35 -15.82
CA ARG A 544 8.06 -40.66 -15.32
C ARG A 544 9.55 -40.67 -14.98
N SER A 545 10.35 -39.78 -15.58
CA SER A 545 11.79 -39.60 -15.31
C SER A 545 12.08 -38.70 -14.10
N GLY A 546 11.03 -38.14 -13.43
CA GLY A 546 11.22 -37.26 -12.28
C GLY A 546 11.42 -35.77 -12.62
N GLU A 547 11.35 -35.40 -13.88
CA GLU A 547 11.48 -33.99 -14.32
C GLU A 547 10.13 -33.26 -14.28
N ILE A 548 10.15 -31.95 -14.13
CA ILE A 548 8.92 -31.09 -14.17
C ILE A 548 8.30 -31.17 -15.57
N LYS A 549 7.00 -31.38 -15.63
CA LYS A 549 6.21 -31.29 -16.89
C LYS A 549 6.02 -29.84 -17.31
N TRP A 550 7.06 -29.22 -17.82
CA TRP A 550 7.08 -27.78 -18.17
C TRP A 550 5.97 -27.36 -19.14
N ALA A 551 5.48 -28.24 -20.00
CA ALA A 551 4.36 -27.95 -20.89
C ALA A 551 3.06 -27.55 -20.17
N LEU A 552 2.91 -27.89 -18.89
CA LEU A 552 1.77 -27.53 -18.06
C LEU A 552 1.94 -26.17 -17.36
N TYR A 553 3.19 -25.67 -17.27
CA TYR A 553 3.54 -24.49 -16.50
C TYR A 553 3.99 -23.34 -17.41
N THR A 554 3.08 -22.93 -18.32
CA THR A 554 3.35 -21.73 -19.12
C THR A 554 3.43 -20.50 -18.22
N PRO A 555 4.17 -19.44 -18.60
CA PRO A 555 4.26 -18.21 -17.80
C PRO A 555 2.88 -17.65 -17.42
N ASP A 556 1.94 -17.61 -18.36
CA ASP A 556 0.57 -17.11 -18.12
C ASP A 556 -0.21 -17.97 -17.11
N TYR A 557 0.00 -19.29 -17.10
CA TYR A 557 -0.65 -20.18 -16.13
C TYR A 557 -0.09 -19.96 -14.72
N VAL A 558 1.22 -19.83 -14.61
CA VAL A 558 1.88 -19.59 -13.31
C VAL A 558 1.51 -18.21 -12.76
N GLN A 559 1.44 -17.17 -13.61
CA GLN A 559 0.94 -15.85 -13.21
C GLN A 559 -0.48 -15.92 -12.65
N LYS A 560 -1.40 -16.61 -13.32
CA LYS A 560 -2.76 -16.80 -12.81
C LYS A 560 -2.81 -17.49 -11.45
N MET A 561 -1.93 -18.47 -11.20
CA MET A 561 -1.82 -19.11 -9.89
C MET A 561 -1.37 -18.11 -8.81
N ILE A 562 -0.39 -17.26 -9.13
CA ILE A 562 0.10 -16.22 -8.22
C ILE A 562 -1.00 -15.20 -7.96
N GLU A 563 -1.64 -14.68 -9.01
CA GLU A 563 -2.73 -13.71 -8.92
C GLU A 563 -3.88 -14.22 -8.06
N ALA A 564 -4.30 -15.49 -8.23
CA ALA A 564 -5.34 -16.10 -7.41
C ALA A 564 -4.94 -16.19 -5.93
N LYS A 565 -3.70 -16.62 -5.63
CA LYS A 565 -3.17 -16.68 -4.26
C LYS A 565 -3.09 -15.28 -3.63
N ASP A 566 -2.65 -14.30 -4.39
CA ASP A 566 -2.55 -12.92 -3.94
C ASP A 566 -3.94 -12.29 -3.69
N TYR A 567 -4.91 -12.59 -4.55
CA TYR A 567 -6.31 -12.19 -4.35
C TYR A 567 -6.86 -12.75 -3.03
N ASP A 568 -6.69 -14.05 -2.78
CA ASP A 568 -7.13 -14.68 -1.54
C ASP A 568 -6.45 -14.06 -0.32
N SER A 569 -5.16 -13.75 -0.42
CA SER A 569 -4.41 -13.08 0.64
C SER A 569 -4.94 -11.67 0.93
N ARG A 570 -5.22 -10.86 -0.10
CA ARG A 570 -5.79 -9.51 0.07
C ARG A 570 -7.22 -9.56 0.62
N LYS A 571 -8.02 -10.51 0.15
CA LYS A 571 -9.39 -10.73 0.64
C LYS A 571 -9.38 -11.11 2.12
N ASN A 572 -8.54 -12.06 2.50
CA ASN A 572 -8.38 -12.44 3.91
C ASN A 572 -7.92 -11.26 4.76
N THR A 573 -6.94 -10.48 4.30
CA THR A 573 -6.48 -9.28 5.02
C THR A 573 -7.62 -8.30 5.25
N LEU A 574 -8.46 -8.06 4.25
CA LEU A 574 -9.61 -7.18 4.35
C LEU A 574 -10.67 -7.74 5.31
N GLU A 575 -11.00 -9.03 5.21
CA GLU A 575 -12.01 -9.67 6.07
C GLU A 575 -11.63 -9.62 7.55
N TYR A 576 -10.36 -9.81 7.87
CA TYR A 576 -9.86 -9.64 9.24
C TYR A 576 -9.84 -8.16 9.68
N ASP A 577 -9.44 -7.23 8.80
CA ASP A 577 -9.44 -5.80 9.13
C ASP A 577 -10.86 -5.20 9.20
N ASP A 578 -11.85 -5.79 8.55
CA ASP A 578 -13.26 -5.37 8.67
C ASP A 578 -13.78 -5.56 10.09
N VAL A 579 -13.37 -6.61 10.79
CA VAL A 579 -13.68 -6.80 12.23
C VAL A 579 -13.05 -5.66 13.06
N LEU A 580 -11.78 -5.36 12.78
CA LEU A 580 -11.08 -4.25 13.44
C LEU A 580 -11.67 -2.88 13.08
N ARG A 581 -12.18 -2.70 11.88
CA ARG A 581 -12.80 -1.45 11.42
C ARG A 581 -13.98 -1.04 12.29
N GLU A 582 -14.89 -1.95 12.56
CA GLU A 582 -16.06 -1.67 13.41
C GLU A 582 -15.65 -1.29 14.84
N GLN A 583 -14.69 -2.01 15.39
CA GLN A 583 -14.16 -1.75 16.74
C GLN A 583 -13.40 -0.41 16.76
N ARG A 584 -12.59 -0.13 15.74
CA ARG A 584 -11.83 1.11 15.56
C ARG A 584 -12.76 2.33 15.50
N GLU A 585 -13.89 2.22 14.79
CA GLU A 585 -14.89 3.29 14.73
C GLU A 585 -15.43 3.63 16.12
N VAL A 586 -15.75 2.64 16.94
CA VAL A 586 -16.22 2.84 18.32
C VAL A 586 -15.16 3.56 19.16
N ILE A 587 -13.90 3.14 19.05
CA ILE A 587 -12.80 3.74 19.82
C ILE A 587 -12.50 5.18 19.35
N TYR A 588 -12.50 5.43 18.04
CA TYR A 588 -12.27 6.77 17.51
C TYR A 588 -13.40 7.72 17.86
N GLN A 589 -14.66 7.26 17.87
CA GLN A 589 -15.80 8.05 18.36
C GLN A 589 -15.65 8.38 19.85
N LEU A 590 -15.29 7.40 20.67
CA LEU A 590 -15.06 7.61 22.10
C LEU A 590 -13.92 8.61 22.34
N ARG A 591 -12.83 8.44 21.59
CA ARG A 591 -11.67 9.33 21.63
C ARG A 591 -12.03 10.75 21.23
N ASN A 592 -12.83 10.92 20.17
CA ASN A 592 -13.31 12.23 19.72
C ASN A 592 -14.16 12.91 20.80
N ARG A 593 -15.08 12.21 21.43
CA ARG A 593 -15.88 12.73 22.55
C ARG A 593 -15.00 13.26 23.69
N ILE A 594 -13.93 12.52 24.06
CA ILE A 594 -12.98 12.98 25.08
C ILE A 594 -12.23 14.24 24.62
N LEU A 595 -11.80 14.30 23.34
CA LEU A 595 -11.10 15.46 22.76
C LEU A 595 -11.97 16.71 22.69
N GLU A 596 -13.27 16.55 22.45
CA GLU A 596 -14.24 17.64 22.31
C GLU A 596 -14.64 18.28 23.64
N ASN A 597 -14.36 17.63 24.78
CA ASN A 597 -14.63 18.19 26.11
C ASN A 597 -13.86 19.51 26.30
N LYS A 598 -14.55 20.64 26.36
CA LYS A 598 -13.93 21.96 26.42
C LYS A 598 -13.62 22.41 27.85
N ASP A 599 -14.50 22.09 28.76
CA ASP A 599 -14.44 22.51 30.18
C ASP A 599 -14.59 21.33 31.15
N LEU A 600 -14.62 21.64 32.44
CA LEU A 600 -14.77 20.63 33.49
C LEU A 600 -16.17 19.99 33.52
N GLN A 601 -17.20 20.71 33.05
CA GLN A 601 -18.56 20.19 33.03
C GLN A 601 -18.72 19.11 31.95
N ASP A 602 -18.13 19.32 30.77
CA ASP A 602 -18.06 18.32 29.70
C ASP A 602 -17.30 17.07 30.17
N VAL A 603 -16.14 17.29 30.84
CA VAL A 603 -15.33 16.20 31.41
C VAL A 603 -16.12 15.43 32.46
N ALA A 604 -16.83 16.12 33.36
CA ALA A 604 -17.66 15.48 34.38
C ALA A 604 -18.77 14.63 33.76
N THR A 605 -19.46 15.16 32.76
CA THR A 605 -20.50 14.42 32.02
C THR A 605 -19.96 13.13 31.43
N THR A 606 -18.81 13.18 30.75
CA THR A 606 -18.15 12.01 30.16
C THR A 606 -17.68 11.02 31.24
N ALA A 607 -17.12 11.52 32.34
CA ALA A 607 -16.67 10.68 33.46
C ALA A 607 -17.83 9.94 34.15
N HIS A 608 -18.98 10.62 34.33
CA HIS A 608 -20.18 10.00 34.89
C HIS A 608 -20.78 8.93 33.95
N GLU A 609 -20.78 9.16 32.63
CA GLU A 609 -21.16 8.11 31.69
C GLU A 609 -20.27 6.87 31.80
N PHE A 610 -18.95 7.06 31.96
CA PHE A 610 -18.03 5.94 32.16
C PHE A 610 -18.28 5.23 33.48
N ALA A 611 -18.46 5.99 34.56
CA ALA A 611 -18.78 5.42 35.88
C ALA A 611 -20.09 4.62 35.84
N LYS A 612 -21.14 5.15 35.22
CA LYS A 612 -22.42 4.45 35.04
C LYS A 612 -22.27 3.12 34.27
N ARG A 613 -21.52 3.14 33.18
CA ARG A 613 -21.29 1.97 32.32
C ARG A 613 -20.29 0.98 32.97
N ALA A 614 -19.43 1.45 33.86
CA ALA A 614 -18.55 0.63 34.67
C ALA A 614 -19.23 0.04 35.91
N HIS A 615 -20.52 0.32 36.10
CA HIS A 615 -21.27 -0.10 37.30
C HIS A 615 -20.63 0.37 38.60
N ALA A 616 -20.15 1.62 38.62
CA ALA A 616 -19.52 2.22 39.81
C ALA A 616 -20.46 2.21 41.01
N ASP A 617 -19.92 1.88 42.18
CA ASP A 617 -20.65 1.96 43.43
C ASP A 617 -20.76 3.39 43.98
N VAL A 618 -21.55 3.61 45.00
CA VAL A 618 -21.78 4.94 45.58
C VAL A 618 -20.48 5.59 46.08
N LYS A 619 -19.56 4.83 46.64
CA LYS A 619 -18.28 5.33 47.13
C LYS A 619 -17.37 5.79 45.99
N GLN A 620 -17.38 5.06 44.86
CA GLN A 620 -16.65 5.43 43.68
C GLN A 620 -17.22 6.69 43.05
N LEU A 621 -18.55 6.87 43.05
CA LEU A 621 -19.19 8.09 42.54
C LEU A 621 -18.88 9.31 43.41
N GLU A 622 -18.94 9.16 44.76
CA GLU A 622 -18.55 10.23 45.68
C GLU A 622 -17.08 10.60 45.53
N ALA A 623 -16.20 9.62 45.38
CA ALA A 623 -14.77 9.85 45.11
C ALA A 623 -14.49 10.53 43.77
N LEU A 624 -15.27 10.20 42.72
CA LEU A 624 -15.21 10.86 41.43
C LEU A 624 -15.64 12.34 41.51
N GLU A 625 -16.75 12.60 42.22
CA GLU A 625 -17.22 13.98 42.47
C GLU A 625 -16.17 14.82 43.21
N HIS A 626 -15.57 14.24 44.24
CA HIS A 626 -14.49 14.88 44.98
C HIS A 626 -13.29 15.19 44.05
N ALA A 627 -12.94 14.26 43.15
CA ALA A 627 -11.84 14.40 42.21
C ALA A 627 -12.12 15.51 41.15
N LEU A 628 -13.38 15.58 40.67
CA LEU A 628 -13.80 16.59 39.69
C LEU A 628 -13.86 18.01 40.27
N ASN A 629 -14.21 18.13 41.54
CA ASN A 629 -14.21 19.37 42.30
C ASN A 629 -12.81 19.80 42.82
N GLY A 630 -11.76 19.02 42.50
CA GLY A 630 -10.39 19.27 42.90
C GLY A 630 -9.68 20.34 42.05
N THR A 631 -8.33 20.33 42.14
CA THR A 631 -7.48 21.36 41.46
C THR A 631 -7.05 20.99 40.05
N LEU A 632 -7.53 19.90 39.48
CA LEU A 632 -7.15 19.44 38.15
C LEU A 632 -7.92 20.21 37.08
N THR A 633 -7.20 20.57 36.01
CA THR A 633 -7.81 21.23 34.84
C THR A 633 -8.45 20.20 33.89
N ALA A 634 -9.48 20.64 33.13
CA ALA A 634 -10.09 19.83 32.07
C ALA A 634 -9.06 19.23 31.12
N LYS A 635 -8.01 19.97 30.76
CA LYS A 635 -6.91 19.49 29.92
C LYS A 635 -6.17 18.29 30.54
N ARG A 636 -5.97 18.28 31.85
CA ARG A 636 -5.32 17.15 32.53
C ARG A 636 -6.20 15.91 32.60
N PHE A 637 -7.49 16.09 32.89
CA PHE A 637 -8.44 14.99 32.86
C PHE A 637 -8.52 14.34 31.48
N ARG A 638 -8.64 15.15 30.41
CA ARG A 638 -8.63 14.65 29.03
C ARG A 638 -7.35 13.85 28.71
N ALA A 639 -6.19 14.39 29.08
CA ALA A 639 -4.91 13.73 28.80
C ALA A 639 -4.83 12.36 29.47
N ILE A 640 -5.34 12.20 30.69
CA ILE A 640 -5.38 10.94 31.43
C ILE A 640 -6.32 9.94 30.74
N GLN A 641 -7.54 10.38 30.42
CA GLN A 641 -8.53 9.54 29.73
C GLN A 641 -8.00 9.04 28.39
N LEU A 642 -7.40 9.92 27.59
CA LEU A 642 -6.83 9.57 26.28
C LEU A 642 -5.65 8.61 26.44
N GLN A 643 -4.75 8.84 27.39
CA GLN A 643 -3.59 7.98 27.60
C GLN A 643 -4.01 6.55 27.96
N ILE A 644 -4.96 6.39 28.89
CA ILE A 644 -5.45 5.06 29.30
C ILE A 644 -6.16 4.37 28.11
N LEU A 645 -7.02 5.11 27.41
CA LEU A 645 -7.72 4.56 26.24
C LEU A 645 -6.73 4.10 25.17
N ASP A 646 -5.72 4.93 24.84
CA ASP A 646 -4.74 4.64 23.81
C ASP A 646 -3.81 3.47 24.20
N ASP A 647 -3.40 3.39 25.48
CA ASP A 647 -2.59 2.30 25.99
C ASP A 647 -3.37 0.98 25.97
N ASN A 648 -4.58 0.97 26.50
CA ASN A 648 -5.43 -0.22 26.53
C ASN A 648 -5.80 -0.69 25.10
N TRP A 649 -6.08 0.25 24.18
CA TRP A 649 -6.36 -0.06 22.78
C TRP A 649 -5.16 -0.70 22.08
N SER A 650 -3.98 -0.20 22.32
CA SER A 650 -2.76 -0.77 21.76
C SER A 650 -2.48 -2.18 22.30
N ASP A 651 -2.71 -2.43 23.59
CA ASP A 651 -2.56 -3.77 24.19
C ASP A 651 -3.61 -4.72 23.64
N TYR A 652 -4.85 -4.25 23.48
CA TYR A 652 -5.92 -5.02 22.85
C TYR A 652 -5.59 -5.42 21.41
N MET A 653 -5.06 -4.50 20.57
CA MET A 653 -4.66 -4.84 19.20
C MET A 653 -3.57 -5.93 19.19
N LYS A 654 -2.61 -5.85 20.11
CA LYS A 654 -1.56 -6.86 20.24
C LYS A 654 -2.13 -8.25 20.60
N GLU A 655 -3.12 -8.31 21.49
CA GLU A 655 -3.81 -9.55 21.83
C GLU A 655 -4.58 -10.13 20.63
N LEU A 656 -5.23 -9.27 19.83
CA LEU A 656 -5.92 -9.71 18.62
C LEU A 656 -4.97 -10.27 17.57
N ASP A 657 -3.77 -9.69 17.40
CA ASP A 657 -2.76 -10.23 16.49
C ASP A 657 -2.35 -11.64 16.93
N TYR A 658 -2.14 -11.89 18.23
CA TYR A 658 -1.86 -13.24 18.76
C TYR A 658 -3.03 -14.20 18.52
N ILE A 659 -4.27 -13.76 18.71
CA ILE A 659 -5.45 -14.58 18.43
C ILE A 659 -5.49 -14.93 16.94
N LYS A 660 -5.30 -13.96 16.04
CA LYS A 660 -5.28 -14.16 14.61
C LYS A 660 -4.25 -15.20 14.18
N ASP A 661 -3.02 -15.11 14.71
CA ASP A 661 -1.96 -16.08 14.41
C ASP A 661 -2.34 -17.50 14.84
N THR A 662 -3.02 -17.65 16.00
CA THR A 662 -3.46 -18.95 16.49
C THR A 662 -4.63 -19.55 15.72
N MET A 663 -5.48 -18.70 15.08
CA MET A 663 -6.63 -19.19 14.31
C MET A 663 -6.23 -20.01 13.08
N SER A 664 -5.07 -19.72 12.48
CA SER A 664 -4.57 -20.50 11.34
C SER A 664 -4.36 -21.99 11.68
N TYR A 665 -4.06 -22.30 12.92
CA TYR A 665 -3.89 -23.70 13.39
C TYR A 665 -5.24 -24.40 13.66
N ARG A 666 -6.31 -23.65 13.93
CA ARG A 666 -7.66 -24.21 14.20
C ARG A 666 -8.37 -24.68 12.91
N SER A 667 -7.92 -24.25 11.73
CA SER A 667 -8.45 -24.72 10.45
C SER A 667 -8.30 -26.24 10.26
N TYR A 668 -7.30 -26.85 10.89
CA TYR A 668 -7.12 -28.31 10.90
C TYR A 668 -8.25 -29.06 11.63
N ALA A 669 -9.04 -28.38 12.47
CA ALA A 669 -10.21 -28.94 13.14
C ALA A 669 -11.53 -28.78 12.36
N GLY A 670 -11.49 -28.38 11.08
CA GLY A 670 -12.68 -28.23 10.24
C GLY A 670 -13.55 -27.01 10.56
N ARG A 671 -13.06 -26.06 11.38
CA ARG A 671 -13.76 -24.80 11.68
C ARG A 671 -13.33 -23.69 10.72
N ASN A 672 -14.21 -22.69 10.55
CA ASN A 672 -13.88 -21.50 9.77
C ASN A 672 -13.07 -20.51 10.64
N PRO A 673 -11.78 -20.26 10.35
CA PRO A 673 -10.93 -19.41 11.18
C PRO A 673 -11.44 -17.97 11.32
N LEU A 674 -12.08 -17.42 10.28
CA LEU A 674 -12.60 -16.06 10.30
C LEU A 674 -13.81 -15.93 11.24
N ILE A 675 -14.73 -16.90 11.24
CA ILE A 675 -15.90 -16.90 12.13
C ILE A 675 -15.47 -17.04 13.58
N ASP A 676 -14.54 -17.95 13.86
CA ASP A 676 -13.98 -18.13 15.20
C ASP A 676 -13.30 -16.84 15.67
N PHE A 677 -12.51 -16.17 14.78
CA PHE A 677 -11.88 -14.89 15.07
C PHE A 677 -12.91 -13.80 15.37
N GLN A 678 -13.96 -13.66 14.56
CA GLN A 678 -15.02 -12.66 14.77
C GLN A 678 -15.70 -12.84 16.14
N GLN A 679 -16.00 -14.06 16.53
CA GLN A 679 -16.64 -14.37 17.82
C GLN A 679 -15.72 -14.04 18.99
N GLU A 680 -14.46 -14.47 18.93
CA GLU A 680 -13.49 -14.17 19.97
C GLU A 680 -13.19 -12.67 20.06
N ALA A 681 -12.92 -12.02 18.92
CA ALA A 681 -12.67 -10.57 18.88
C ALA A 681 -13.84 -9.75 19.45
N SER A 682 -15.09 -10.15 19.16
CA SER A 682 -16.27 -9.47 19.70
C SER A 682 -16.38 -9.62 21.22
N LYS A 683 -16.10 -10.81 21.74
CA LYS A 683 -16.08 -11.06 23.19
C LYS A 683 -14.99 -10.24 23.88
N TYR A 684 -13.76 -10.32 23.40
CA TYR A 684 -12.63 -9.58 23.95
C TYR A 684 -12.82 -8.07 23.87
N PHE A 685 -13.50 -7.57 22.82
CA PHE A 685 -13.81 -6.14 22.69
C PHE A 685 -14.79 -5.66 23.76
N GLY A 686 -15.78 -6.47 24.12
CA GLY A 686 -16.67 -6.17 25.25
C GLY A 686 -15.90 -6.06 26.58
N GLU A 687 -15.05 -7.06 26.87
CA GLU A 687 -14.20 -7.06 28.07
C GLU A 687 -13.21 -5.87 28.07
N PHE A 688 -12.60 -5.56 26.94
CA PHE A 688 -11.73 -4.40 26.77
C PHE A 688 -12.44 -3.08 27.10
N LEU A 689 -13.65 -2.87 26.57
CA LEU A 689 -14.41 -1.64 26.83
C LEU A 689 -14.75 -1.48 28.31
N ASP A 690 -15.14 -2.56 28.97
CA ASP A 690 -15.51 -2.54 30.41
C ASP A 690 -14.28 -2.32 31.29
N ASN A 691 -13.16 -2.96 30.97
CA ASN A 691 -11.90 -2.75 31.68
C ASN A 691 -11.38 -1.33 31.49
N THR A 692 -11.38 -0.82 30.26
CA THR A 692 -10.93 0.55 29.96
C THR A 692 -11.75 1.60 30.73
N ARG A 693 -13.08 1.44 30.82
CA ARG A 693 -13.93 2.34 31.60
C ARG A 693 -13.60 2.31 33.08
N LYS A 694 -13.33 1.12 33.65
CA LYS A 694 -12.91 0.95 35.04
C LYS A 694 -11.54 1.59 35.30
N ASP A 695 -10.59 1.34 34.44
CA ASP A 695 -9.22 1.90 34.55
C ASP A 695 -9.23 3.44 34.49
N ILE A 696 -10.03 4.02 33.58
CA ILE A 696 -10.23 5.47 33.50
C ILE A 696 -10.84 5.99 34.82
N LEU A 697 -11.89 5.38 35.32
CA LEU A 697 -12.55 5.77 36.59
C LEU A 697 -11.58 5.72 37.75
N GLU A 698 -10.87 4.61 37.94
CA GLU A 698 -9.88 4.43 39.02
C GLU A 698 -8.76 5.46 38.96
N ALA A 699 -8.27 5.76 37.73
CA ALA A 699 -7.23 6.76 37.54
C ALA A 699 -7.72 8.18 37.86
N LEU A 700 -8.94 8.54 37.45
CA LEU A 700 -9.53 9.85 37.74
C LEU A 700 -9.71 10.04 39.26
N ILE A 701 -10.22 9.03 39.96
CA ILE A 701 -10.37 9.03 41.43
C ILE A 701 -9.01 9.16 42.12
N THR A 702 -8.04 8.37 41.71
CA THR A 702 -6.71 8.33 42.32
C THR A 702 -5.98 9.66 42.17
N ILE A 703 -5.98 10.25 40.98
CA ILE A 703 -5.27 11.48 40.70
C ILE A 703 -5.98 12.70 41.27
N GLY A 704 -7.33 12.68 41.28
CA GLY A 704 -8.11 13.76 41.90
C GLY A 704 -7.90 13.86 43.40
N ASN A 705 -7.62 12.74 44.07
CA ASN A 705 -7.37 12.69 45.51
C ASN A 705 -5.92 13.02 45.93
N ILE A 706 -4.99 13.19 44.97
CA ILE A 706 -3.64 13.62 45.28
C ILE A 706 -3.66 15.12 45.65
N LYS A 707 -3.56 15.43 46.97
CA LYS A 707 -3.34 16.82 47.44
C LYS A 707 -2.05 17.33 46.87
N THR A 708 -2.14 18.24 45.87
CA THR A 708 -0.99 18.84 45.21
C THR A 708 -0.26 19.80 46.11
N LYS A 709 0.84 19.35 46.76
CA LYS A 709 1.97 20.28 46.99
C LYS A 709 2.71 20.43 45.67
N PRO A 710 3.13 21.64 45.25
CA PRO A 710 3.87 21.80 44.01
C PRO A 710 5.24 21.12 44.13
N ARG A 711 5.34 19.91 43.66
CA ARG A 711 6.62 19.18 43.58
C ARG A 711 6.95 19.00 42.09
N ARG A 712 8.17 19.42 41.75
CA ARG A 712 8.83 19.15 40.44
C ARG A 712 8.55 17.68 40.07
N LEU A 713 8.07 17.48 38.85
CA LEU A 713 7.86 16.14 38.25
C LEU A 713 9.09 15.27 38.50
N PRO A 714 8.98 14.14 39.20
CA PRO A 714 10.08 13.19 39.26
C PRO A 714 10.25 12.61 37.85
N LYS A 715 11.49 12.58 37.39
CA LYS A 715 11.90 11.81 36.25
C LYS A 715 11.39 10.37 36.45
N LYS A 716 10.68 9.86 35.43
CA LYS A 716 10.24 8.46 35.25
C LYS A 716 10.58 7.52 36.42
N ASN A 717 9.65 7.22 37.29
CA ASN A 717 9.73 6.09 38.21
C ASN A 717 8.45 5.25 38.15
N THR A 718 8.60 4.11 37.62
CA THR A 718 8.23 2.71 37.99
C THR A 718 6.98 2.43 38.81
N SER A 719 6.14 3.37 39.25
CA SER A 719 4.99 3.05 40.10
C SER A 719 3.66 2.79 39.39
N MET A 720 3.48 3.21 38.12
CA MET A 720 2.34 2.78 37.33
C MET A 720 2.42 1.29 36.86
N ARG A 721 3.63 0.70 36.90
CA ARG A 721 3.84 -0.71 36.59
C ARG A 721 3.27 -1.69 37.64
N GLN A 722 2.94 -1.23 38.83
CA GLN A 722 2.40 -2.11 39.86
C GLN A 722 0.89 -2.36 39.74
N PHE A 723 0.14 -1.49 39.09
CA PHE A 723 -1.31 -1.69 38.89
C PHE A 723 -1.65 -2.73 37.81
N THR A 724 -0.84 -2.83 36.77
CA THR A 724 -1.00 -3.85 35.74
C THR A 724 -0.47 -5.25 36.16
N LYS A 725 0.48 -5.34 37.10
CA LYS A 725 1.04 -6.62 37.54
C LYS A 725 0.18 -7.40 38.55
N ALA A 726 -0.83 -6.79 39.15
CA ALA A 726 -1.68 -7.46 40.15
C ALA A 726 -2.81 -8.31 39.53
N LYS A 727 -3.06 -8.26 38.23
CA LYS A 727 -4.13 -9.01 37.55
C LYS A 727 -3.69 -10.23 36.71
N PHE A 728 -2.37 -10.53 36.68
CA PHE A 728 -1.85 -11.73 36.01
C PHE A 728 -1.08 -12.62 37.04
N LYS A 729 -1.76 -13.10 38.06
CA LYS A 729 -1.41 -14.29 38.81
C LYS A 729 -2.50 -15.32 38.70
#